data_b7a669cf652b5256bdf4c0bfe47a012b
#
_entry.id   b7a669cf652b5256bdf4c0bfe47a012b
#
_cell.length_a   1.000
_cell.length_b   1.000
_cell.length_c   1.000
_cell.angle_alpha   90.00
_cell.angle_beta   90.00
_cell.angle_gamma   90.00
#
_symmetry.space_group_name_H-M   'P 1'
#
loop_
_entity.id
_entity.type
_entity.pdbx_description
1 polymer ?
#
loop_
_entity_poly.entity_id
_entity_poly.type
_entity_poly.pdbx_seq_one_letter_code
_entity_poly.pdbx_strand_id
1 'polypeptide(L)'
;MQDKIVIHGARAHNLKNIDVEIPRDKLVVVTGLSGSGKSSLAFDTLYAEGQRRYVESLSAYARQFLGNMEKPDVDSIDGLSPAISIDQKTTSKNPRSTVGTATEINDYLRLLYARVGTPYCVNGHGAIRASSVEQIVDKVLELPERQRLQILAPVIRKKKGQHKTVFDKIQKDSYVRVRVDGDIYDVTEVPELSKSKQHDIEVVVDRIVIKEGVRSRLFDSVEAALRIAEGYVVIDTMDGQELLFSEHYACPVCGFTVPELEPRLFSFNAPFGSCPDCDGLGVKLEVDLDVVVPEAGKTLREGALAPWNPISSNYYPQMLEQAMAAFGIDMDKPFEELTEEEKQLIFFGSDGREFHFHYENEFGGVRDIDIPFEGVVTNINRRYHETNSDFTRTQMRSYMNELTCVACHGYRLSPQALSVKVGGEDGLHIGEISDLSIADHLEQLEKLSLTDNEATIARPILKEIHDRLTFLNNVGLNYLTLSRSAGTLSGGESQRIRLATQIGSNLSGVLYILDEPSIGLHQRDNDRLIASLKKMRDLGNTLIVVEHDEDTMREADWLIDVGPGAGVFGGEIVAAGTPAQVAKNKKSITGQYLSGKREIPVPLDRRVGNGRFIEVTGAQENNLQNISAKFPLGKFIAVTGVSGSGKSTLVNSILKKAIAQKLNRNSAKPGKFKKISGIEHVDRLIDIDQSPIGRTPRSNPATYTGVFDDIRDLFAKTNEAKIRGYKKGRFSFNVKGGRCEACSGDGIIKIEMHFLPDVYVACEVCHGTRYNSETLEVHYKEKNIAQVLDMTVNDAVEFFQHIPKIARKLQTIKDVGLGYVTLGQPATTLSGGEAQRMKLASELHKRSTGKSFYILDEPTTGLHTEDIARLLKVLARFVDDGNTVLVIEHNLDVIKTADHIIDLGPEGGVGGGTIIATGTPEEVAANPASYTGQYLKGKLK
;
A
#
# COMPACT_ATOMS: atom_id res chain seq x y z
N MET A 1 -35.87 -24.18 -5.51
CA MET A 1 -34.51 -23.69 -5.89
C MET A 1 -33.59 -24.90 -5.95
N GLN A 2 -32.63 -24.93 -6.87
CA GLN A 2 -31.64 -26.01 -6.88
C GLN A 2 -30.75 -25.91 -5.62
N ASP A 3 -30.63 -26.99 -4.88
CA ASP A 3 -29.87 -27.02 -3.63
C ASP A 3 -28.35 -27.17 -3.83
N LYS A 4 -27.95 -27.25 -5.09
CA LYS A 4 -26.55 -27.45 -5.51
C LYS A 4 -26.20 -26.61 -6.72
N ILE A 5 -24.93 -26.23 -6.83
CA ILE A 5 -24.29 -25.82 -8.07
C ILE A 5 -23.70 -27.05 -8.70
N VAL A 6 -24.03 -27.34 -9.96
CA VAL A 6 -23.52 -28.50 -10.70
C VAL A 6 -22.71 -28.03 -11.90
N ILE A 7 -21.45 -28.43 -11.94
CA ILE A 7 -20.51 -28.14 -13.01
C ILE A 7 -20.33 -29.39 -13.83
N HIS A 8 -20.45 -29.29 -15.15
CA HIS A 8 -20.20 -30.39 -16.09
C HIS A 8 -19.08 -30.03 -17.05
N GLY A 9 -18.10 -30.89 -17.12
CA GLY A 9 -17.05 -30.83 -18.12
C GLY A 9 -16.11 -29.64 -18.04
N ALA A 10 -15.66 -29.26 -16.84
CA ALA A 10 -14.72 -28.14 -16.68
C ALA A 10 -13.31 -28.54 -17.18
N ARG A 11 -12.75 -27.71 -18.10
CA ARG A 11 -11.45 -27.94 -18.77
C ARG A 11 -10.51 -26.73 -18.71
N ALA A 12 -10.84 -25.70 -17.90
CA ALA A 12 -10.03 -24.52 -17.78
C ALA A 12 -8.60 -24.88 -17.31
N HIS A 13 -7.59 -24.39 -18.01
CA HIS A 13 -6.16 -24.64 -17.74
C HIS A 13 -5.80 -26.12 -17.62
N ASN A 14 -5.51 -26.59 -16.40
CA ASN A 14 -5.11 -28.00 -16.17
C ASN A 14 -6.26 -28.92 -15.71
N LEU A 15 -7.48 -28.42 -15.66
CA LEU A 15 -8.66 -29.25 -15.31
C LEU A 15 -8.94 -30.30 -16.38
N LYS A 16 -9.16 -31.54 -15.93
CA LYS A 16 -9.27 -32.71 -16.78
C LYS A 16 -10.73 -33.12 -17.03
N ASN A 17 -11.51 -32.21 -17.62
CA ASN A 17 -12.92 -32.43 -17.93
C ASN A 17 -13.71 -32.95 -16.70
N ILE A 18 -13.67 -32.19 -15.62
CA ILE A 18 -14.21 -32.59 -14.34
C ILE A 18 -15.68 -32.22 -14.18
N ASP A 19 -16.42 -33.10 -13.49
CA ASP A 19 -17.76 -32.84 -12.99
C ASP A 19 -17.74 -32.65 -11.47
N VAL A 20 -18.41 -31.60 -11.00
CA VAL A 20 -18.39 -31.25 -9.57
C VAL A 20 -19.77 -30.78 -9.09
N GLU A 21 -20.22 -31.33 -7.97
CA GLU A 21 -21.40 -30.83 -7.25
C GLU A 21 -20.98 -30.04 -6.01
N ILE A 22 -21.50 -28.82 -5.87
CA ILE A 22 -21.21 -27.92 -4.76
C ILE A 22 -22.51 -27.58 -4.05
N PRO A 23 -22.68 -27.90 -2.76
CA PRO A 23 -23.87 -27.55 -2.00
C PRO A 23 -23.99 -26.03 -1.85
N ARG A 24 -25.22 -25.49 -2.00
CA ARG A 24 -25.52 -24.08 -1.78
C ARG A 24 -25.73 -23.78 -0.31
N ASP A 25 -25.59 -22.49 0.03
CA ASP A 25 -25.79 -21.95 1.38
C ASP A 25 -24.88 -22.66 2.42
N LYS A 26 -23.65 -22.94 1.97
CA LYS A 26 -22.61 -23.65 2.72
C LYS A 26 -21.26 -22.95 2.60
N LEU A 27 -20.43 -23.20 3.60
CA LEU A 27 -19.01 -22.87 3.56
C LEU A 27 -18.28 -24.05 2.91
N VAL A 28 -17.87 -23.89 1.66
CA VAL A 28 -17.17 -24.87 0.84
C VAL A 28 -15.71 -24.49 0.72
N VAL A 29 -14.81 -25.39 1.09
CA VAL A 29 -13.38 -25.16 0.93
C VAL A 29 -12.84 -25.99 -0.23
N VAL A 30 -12.15 -25.34 -1.17
CA VAL A 30 -11.42 -25.96 -2.27
C VAL A 30 -9.95 -26.00 -1.90
N THR A 31 -9.39 -27.19 -1.77
CA THR A 31 -8.04 -27.43 -1.30
C THR A 31 -7.25 -28.35 -2.26
N GLY A 32 -5.98 -28.61 -1.97
CA GLY A 32 -5.08 -29.45 -2.75
C GLY A 32 -3.70 -28.84 -2.94
N LEU A 33 -2.78 -29.54 -3.57
CA LEU A 33 -1.40 -29.08 -3.79
C LEU A 33 -1.33 -27.77 -4.58
N SER A 34 -0.24 -27.01 -4.42
CA SER A 34 0.01 -25.83 -5.24
C SER A 34 0.07 -26.23 -6.71
N GLY A 35 -0.64 -25.49 -7.60
CA GLY A 35 -0.73 -25.81 -9.03
C GLY A 35 -1.63 -27.00 -9.36
N SER A 36 -2.46 -27.50 -8.44
CA SER A 36 -3.38 -28.62 -8.71
C SER A 36 -4.63 -28.26 -9.52
N GLY A 37 -4.96 -26.96 -9.68
CA GLY A 37 -6.14 -26.52 -10.45
C GLY A 37 -7.25 -25.89 -9.57
N LYS A 38 -7.01 -25.62 -8.29
CA LYS A 38 -7.97 -24.99 -7.37
C LYS A 38 -8.51 -23.66 -7.87
N SER A 39 -7.58 -22.74 -8.22
CA SER A 39 -7.94 -21.42 -8.72
C SER A 39 -8.61 -21.50 -10.09
N SER A 40 -8.22 -22.46 -10.93
CA SER A 40 -8.87 -22.73 -12.22
C SER A 40 -10.33 -23.15 -12.04
N LEU A 41 -10.65 -23.94 -11.01
CA LEU A 41 -12.03 -24.30 -10.71
C LEU A 41 -12.81 -23.12 -10.10
N ALA A 42 -12.24 -22.45 -9.09
CA ALA A 42 -12.95 -21.43 -8.34
C ALA A 42 -13.08 -20.09 -9.10
N PHE A 43 -11.98 -19.60 -9.69
CA PHE A 43 -11.93 -18.29 -10.34
C PHE A 43 -12.15 -18.38 -11.86
N ASP A 44 -11.35 -19.19 -12.56
CA ASP A 44 -11.38 -19.24 -14.03
C ASP A 44 -12.59 -20.00 -14.59
N THR A 45 -13.30 -20.76 -13.75
CA THR A 45 -14.53 -21.47 -14.13
C THR A 45 -15.76 -20.86 -13.46
N LEU A 46 -15.92 -21.00 -12.15
CA LEU A 46 -17.14 -20.58 -11.43
C LEU A 46 -17.34 -19.06 -11.41
N TYR A 47 -16.33 -18.31 -10.99
CA TYR A 47 -16.42 -16.85 -10.94
C TYR A 47 -16.57 -16.27 -12.34
N ALA A 48 -15.73 -16.70 -13.28
CA ALA A 48 -15.76 -16.22 -14.65
C ALA A 48 -17.13 -16.41 -15.31
N GLU A 49 -17.77 -17.57 -15.13
CA GLU A 49 -19.11 -17.83 -15.67
C GLU A 49 -20.19 -17.01 -14.92
N GLY A 50 -20.08 -16.90 -13.60
CA GLY A 50 -21.02 -16.08 -12.80
C GLY A 50 -20.99 -14.61 -13.20
N GLN A 51 -19.78 -14.06 -13.36
CA GLN A 51 -19.59 -12.68 -13.81
C GLN A 51 -20.04 -12.49 -15.26
N ARG A 52 -19.75 -13.43 -16.17
CA ARG A 52 -20.20 -13.40 -17.56
C ARG A 52 -21.73 -13.33 -17.65
N ARG A 53 -22.46 -14.20 -16.93
CA ARG A 53 -23.93 -14.19 -16.89
C ARG A 53 -24.50 -12.89 -16.32
N TYR A 54 -23.84 -12.35 -15.30
CA TYR A 54 -24.24 -11.05 -14.72
C TYR A 54 -24.08 -9.92 -15.75
N VAL A 55 -22.93 -9.84 -16.43
CA VAL A 55 -22.67 -8.83 -17.46
C VAL A 55 -23.61 -8.98 -18.64
N GLU A 56 -23.90 -10.20 -19.06
CA GLU A 56 -24.87 -10.46 -20.14
C GLU A 56 -26.30 -10.01 -19.78
N SER A 57 -26.66 -9.99 -18.51
CA SER A 57 -27.97 -9.51 -18.04
C SER A 57 -28.11 -7.98 -18.10
N LEU A 58 -27.00 -7.24 -18.24
CA LEU A 58 -26.98 -5.78 -18.29
C LEU A 58 -27.39 -5.26 -19.67
N SER A 59 -27.73 -3.96 -19.74
CA SER A 59 -28.05 -3.31 -21.00
C SER A 59 -26.91 -3.36 -22.02
N ALA A 60 -27.22 -3.31 -23.32
CA ALA A 60 -26.22 -3.29 -24.38
C ALA A 60 -25.20 -2.14 -24.22
N TYR A 61 -25.66 -1.00 -23.71
CA TYR A 61 -24.81 0.16 -23.40
C TYR A 61 -23.79 -0.16 -22.30
N ALA A 62 -24.22 -0.75 -21.17
CA ALA A 62 -23.32 -1.15 -20.08
C ALA A 62 -22.30 -2.20 -20.53
N ARG A 63 -22.70 -3.15 -21.38
CA ARG A 63 -21.81 -4.18 -21.94
C ARG A 63 -20.69 -3.61 -22.81
N GLN A 64 -20.91 -2.50 -23.51
CA GLN A 64 -19.86 -1.84 -24.30
C GLN A 64 -18.69 -1.34 -23.42
N PHE A 65 -18.97 -0.96 -22.19
CA PHE A 65 -17.93 -0.51 -21.24
C PHE A 65 -17.23 -1.65 -20.51
N LEU A 66 -17.93 -2.78 -20.30
CA LEU A 66 -17.42 -3.91 -19.53
C LEU A 66 -16.67 -4.93 -20.40
N GLY A 67 -16.75 -4.82 -21.73
CA GLY A 67 -16.14 -5.72 -22.68
C GLY A 67 -16.88 -7.05 -22.81
N ASN A 68 -16.53 -7.82 -23.83
CA ASN A 68 -16.98 -9.22 -23.97
C ASN A 68 -16.12 -10.11 -23.08
N MET A 69 -16.72 -10.76 -22.10
CA MET A 69 -16.06 -11.79 -21.31
C MET A 69 -16.04 -13.10 -22.10
N GLU A 70 -14.87 -13.71 -22.18
CA GLU A 70 -14.74 -15.05 -22.77
C GLU A 70 -15.50 -16.06 -21.92
N LYS A 71 -16.19 -16.97 -22.58
CA LYS A 71 -16.84 -18.10 -21.91
C LYS A 71 -15.77 -19.05 -21.39
N PRO A 72 -15.78 -19.43 -20.10
CA PRO A 72 -14.85 -20.43 -19.61
C PRO A 72 -15.07 -21.78 -20.34
N ASP A 73 -14.00 -22.56 -20.47
CA ASP A 73 -14.05 -23.88 -21.08
C ASP A 73 -14.75 -24.89 -20.16
N VAL A 74 -16.07 -24.90 -20.24
CA VAL A 74 -16.99 -25.72 -19.45
C VAL A 74 -18.23 -26.06 -20.29
N ASP A 75 -18.75 -27.28 -20.16
CA ASP A 75 -19.96 -27.67 -20.90
C ASP A 75 -21.19 -26.91 -20.34
N SER A 76 -21.47 -27.01 -19.05
CA SER A 76 -22.53 -26.27 -18.39
C SER A 76 -22.27 -26.05 -16.89
N ILE A 77 -22.87 -24.99 -16.32
CA ILE A 77 -22.96 -24.78 -14.88
C ILE A 77 -24.40 -24.44 -14.52
N ASP A 78 -25.01 -25.29 -13.71
CA ASP A 78 -26.37 -25.12 -13.23
C ASP A 78 -26.41 -24.64 -11.79
N GLY A 79 -27.46 -23.91 -11.38
CA GLY A 79 -27.65 -23.43 -10.00
C GLY A 79 -26.76 -22.27 -9.58
N LEU A 80 -26.07 -21.60 -10.52
CA LEU A 80 -25.13 -20.53 -10.22
C LEU A 80 -25.87 -19.24 -9.80
N SER A 81 -25.46 -18.66 -8.66
CA SER A 81 -25.90 -17.34 -8.17
C SER A 81 -24.98 -16.22 -8.69
N PRO A 82 -25.37 -14.94 -8.58
CA PRO A 82 -24.46 -13.83 -8.80
C PRO A 82 -23.17 -14.02 -7.99
N ALA A 83 -22.01 -13.91 -8.64
CA ALA A 83 -20.73 -14.22 -8.02
C ALA A 83 -19.92 -12.95 -7.71
N ILE A 84 -19.34 -12.91 -6.52
CA ILE A 84 -18.41 -11.87 -6.06
C ILE A 84 -17.07 -12.52 -5.71
N SER A 85 -15.98 -12.01 -6.29
CA SER A 85 -14.63 -12.47 -6.01
C SER A 85 -13.91 -11.54 -5.03
N ILE A 86 -13.21 -12.15 -4.07
CA ILE A 86 -12.32 -11.46 -3.13
C ILE A 86 -10.93 -12.10 -3.25
N ASP A 87 -10.17 -11.62 -4.24
CA ASP A 87 -8.84 -12.10 -4.56
C ASP A 87 -7.74 -11.31 -3.82
N GLN A 88 -6.52 -11.84 -3.84
CA GLN A 88 -5.33 -11.21 -3.26
C GLN A 88 -4.73 -10.10 -4.14
N LYS A 89 -5.13 -9.98 -5.39
CA LYS A 89 -4.45 -9.12 -6.36
C LYS A 89 -4.60 -7.65 -5.99
N THR A 90 -3.44 -7.03 -5.84
CA THR A 90 -3.12 -5.60 -5.87
C THR A 90 -3.72 -4.72 -4.78
N THR A 91 -2.86 -4.39 -3.81
CA THR A 91 -2.96 -3.12 -3.09
C THR A 91 -2.99 -1.98 -4.11
N SER A 92 -3.95 -1.06 -3.94
CA SER A 92 -4.00 0.15 -4.75
C SER A 92 -2.68 0.92 -4.61
N LYS A 93 -2.01 1.18 -5.73
CA LYS A 93 -0.78 2.00 -5.75
C LYS A 93 -1.09 3.50 -5.70
N ASN A 94 -2.37 3.86 -5.62
CA ASN A 94 -2.78 5.26 -5.52
C ASN A 94 -2.44 5.80 -4.12
N PRO A 95 -1.55 6.79 -3.99
CA PRO A 95 -1.14 7.35 -2.70
C PRO A 95 -2.28 8.07 -1.96
N ARG A 96 -3.36 8.39 -2.65
CA ARG A 96 -4.57 9.01 -2.09
C ARG A 96 -5.58 7.99 -1.55
N SER A 97 -5.38 6.70 -1.79
CA SER A 97 -6.26 5.66 -1.26
C SER A 97 -5.86 5.35 0.19
N THR A 98 -6.82 5.38 1.10
CA THR A 98 -6.67 5.03 2.52
C THR A 98 -7.61 3.90 2.92
N VAL A 99 -7.42 3.32 4.11
CA VAL A 99 -8.36 2.34 4.67
C VAL A 99 -9.75 2.95 4.74
N GLY A 100 -9.89 4.19 5.22
CA GLY A 100 -11.18 4.89 5.32
C GLY A 100 -11.88 5.08 3.98
N THR A 101 -11.15 5.38 2.89
CA THR A 101 -11.73 5.48 1.55
C THR A 101 -12.05 4.13 0.93
N ALA A 102 -11.24 3.11 1.19
CA ALA A 102 -11.47 1.75 0.67
C ALA A 102 -12.67 1.05 1.33
N THR A 103 -13.01 1.45 2.56
CA THR A 103 -14.16 0.93 3.33
C THR A 103 -15.40 1.80 3.24
N GLU A 104 -15.33 2.91 2.51
CA GLU A 104 -16.38 3.94 2.42
C GLU A 104 -16.70 4.64 3.76
N ILE A 105 -16.03 4.28 4.86
CA ILE A 105 -16.25 4.91 6.18
C ILE A 105 -15.95 6.41 6.11
N ASN A 106 -14.95 6.80 5.32
CA ASN A 106 -14.59 8.20 5.15
C ASN A 106 -15.74 9.05 4.58
N ASP A 107 -16.59 8.48 3.72
CA ASP A 107 -17.74 9.22 3.15
C ASP A 107 -18.82 9.46 4.21
N TYR A 108 -19.05 8.52 5.11
CA TYR A 108 -19.94 8.70 6.25
C TYR A 108 -19.36 9.69 7.28
N LEU A 109 -18.04 9.65 7.54
CA LEU A 109 -17.39 10.64 8.41
C LEU A 109 -17.53 12.05 7.83
N ARG A 110 -17.27 12.22 6.54
CA ARG A 110 -17.46 13.51 5.87
C ARG A 110 -18.89 14.03 6.00
N LEU A 111 -19.88 13.14 5.86
CA LEU A 111 -21.28 13.49 6.06
C LEU A 111 -21.56 13.85 7.53
N LEU A 112 -21.03 13.12 8.49
CA LEU A 112 -21.17 13.39 9.92
C LEU A 112 -20.65 14.80 10.26
N TYR A 113 -19.41 15.10 9.88
CA TYR A 113 -18.77 16.39 10.15
C TYR A 113 -19.47 17.55 9.44
N ALA A 114 -20.03 17.33 8.25
CA ALA A 114 -20.80 18.33 7.54
C ALA A 114 -22.16 18.64 8.19
N ARG A 115 -22.76 17.69 8.92
CA ARG A 115 -24.11 17.83 9.47
C ARG A 115 -24.16 18.21 10.95
N VAL A 116 -23.22 17.70 11.74
CA VAL A 116 -23.19 17.92 13.20
C VAL A 116 -21.88 18.54 13.69
N GLY A 117 -20.94 18.81 12.78
CA GLY A 117 -19.66 19.42 13.13
C GLY A 117 -19.80 20.89 13.50
N THR A 118 -19.07 21.31 14.51
CA THR A 118 -18.95 22.70 14.94
C THR A 118 -17.54 23.21 14.64
N PRO A 119 -17.40 24.29 13.84
CA PRO A 119 -16.09 24.89 13.59
C PRO A 119 -15.58 25.66 14.80
N TYR A 120 -14.28 25.56 15.04
CA TYR A 120 -13.53 26.26 16.08
C TYR A 120 -12.43 27.12 15.46
N CYS A 121 -12.12 28.22 16.12
CA CYS A 121 -11.04 29.09 15.65
C CYS A 121 -9.68 28.42 15.88
N VAL A 122 -8.87 28.32 14.83
CA VAL A 122 -7.51 27.74 14.90
C VAL A 122 -6.58 28.51 15.85
N ASN A 123 -6.90 29.79 16.16
CA ASN A 123 -6.15 30.62 17.11
C ASN A 123 -6.71 30.55 18.54
N GLY A 124 -7.56 29.59 18.86
CA GLY A 124 -8.07 29.37 20.23
C GLY A 124 -9.15 30.33 20.70
N HIS A 125 -9.86 31.04 19.82
CA HIS A 125 -10.91 31.98 20.17
C HIS A 125 -12.30 31.36 20.40
N GLY A 126 -12.39 30.02 20.47
CA GLY A 126 -13.61 29.27 20.71
C GLY A 126 -14.40 28.92 19.46
N ALA A 127 -15.65 28.49 19.66
CA ALA A 127 -16.53 28.02 18.59
C ALA A 127 -16.96 29.15 17.66
N ILE A 128 -16.97 28.87 16.38
CA ILE A 128 -17.42 29.79 15.32
C ILE A 128 -18.84 29.38 14.93
N ARG A 129 -19.76 30.34 14.99
CA ARG A 129 -21.16 30.12 14.61
C ARG A 129 -21.57 31.07 13.49
N ALA A 130 -22.27 30.56 12.50
CA ALA A 130 -23.02 31.37 11.57
C ALA A 130 -24.31 31.79 12.25
N SER A 131 -24.72 33.04 12.09
CA SER A 131 -25.95 33.54 12.68
C SER A 131 -26.91 33.97 11.58
N SER A 132 -28.15 33.47 11.60
CA SER A 132 -29.18 33.97 10.68
C SER A 132 -29.60 35.40 11.08
N VAL A 133 -30.23 36.12 10.14
CA VAL A 133 -30.73 37.48 10.40
C VAL A 133 -31.64 37.51 11.62
N GLU A 134 -32.51 36.50 11.77
CA GLU A 134 -33.42 36.36 12.91
C GLU A 134 -32.64 36.22 14.23
N GLN A 135 -31.64 35.37 14.25
CA GLN A 135 -30.81 35.13 15.44
C GLN A 135 -30.02 36.38 15.84
N ILE A 136 -29.51 37.11 14.82
CA ILE A 136 -28.80 38.39 15.09
C ILE A 136 -29.78 39.40 15.69
N VAL A 137 -30.95 39.51 15.11
CA VAL A 137 -32.03 40.42 15.59
C VAL A 137 -32.43 40.05 17.03
N ASP A 138 -32.71 38.76 17.30
CA ASP A 138 -33.09 38.29 18.61
C ASP A 138 -32.02 38.65 19.67
N LYS A 139 -30.75 38.40 19.33
CA LYS A 139 -29.63 38.66 20.21
C LYS A 139 -29.39 40.17 20.46
N VAL A 140 -29.67 41.00 19.43
CA VAL A 140 -29.60 42.46 19.58
C VAL A 140 -30.78 43.00 20.43
N LEU A 141 -31.94 42.38 20.38
CA LEU A 141 -33.10 42.73 21.19
C LEU A 141 -32.97 42.33 22.68
N GLU A 142 -32.01 41.45 23.04
CA GLU A 142 -31.66 41.17 24.43
C GLU A 142 -30.92 42.31 25.12
N LEU A 143 -30.40 43.29 24.36
CA LEU A 143 -29.74 44.48 24.91
C LEU A 143 -30.73 45.38 25.69
N PRO A 144 -30.27 46.23 26.60
CA PRO A 144 -31.16 47.05 27.43
C PRO A 144 -32.08 47.93 26.63
N GLU A 145 -33.32 48.13 27.16
CA GLU A 145 -34.30 49.07 26.57
C GLU A 145 -33.71 50.48 26.54
N ARG A 146 -34.02 51.23 25.45
CA ARG A 146 -33.49 52.56 25.13
C ARG A 146 -31.99 52.60 24.75
N GLN A 147 -31.31 51.46 24.62
CA GLN A 147 -29.96 51.44 24.09
C GLN A 147 -29.95 52.01 22.66
N ARG A 148 -28.99 52.91 22.41
CA ARG A 148 -28.75 53.42 21.04
C ARG A 148 -27.81 52.51 20.33
N LEU A 149 -28.14 52.09 19.10
CA LEU A 149 -27.36 51.23 18.30
C LEU A 149 -27.03 51.88 16.96
N GLN A 150 -25.89 51.56 16.44
CA GLN A 150 -25.49 51.84 15.09
C GLN A 150 -25.22 50.53 14.34
N ILE A 151 -25.90 50.34 13.19
CA ILE A 151 -25.72 49.15 12.38
C ILE A 151 -24.75 49.48 11.27
N LEU A 152 -23.62 48.75 11.23
CA LEU A 152 -22.49 49.00 10.36
C LEU A 152 -22.27 47.80 9.44
N ALA A 153 -21.99 48.09 8.18
CA ALA A 153 -21.60 47.10 7.19
C ALA A 153 -20.07 47.18 6.90
N PRO A 154 -19.21 46.29 7.39
CA PRO A 154 -17.77 46.38 7.24
C PRO A 154 -17.34 45.92 5.84
N VAL A 155 -17.17 46.90 4.92
CA VAL A 155 -16.81 46.63 3.49
C VAL A 155 -15.31 46.46 3.26
N ILE A 156 -14.47 47.08 4.11
CA ILE A 156 -13.02 46.92 4.11
C ILE A 156 -12.55 46.61 5.54
N ARG A 157 -11.77 45.53 5.70
CA ARG A 157 -11.24 45.12 7.00
C ARG A 157 -9.72 44.91 6.86
N LYS A 158 -8.94 45.76 7.56
CA LYS A 158 -7.48 45.75 7.65
C LYS A 158 -6.76 45.59 6.29
N LYS A 159 -7.28 46.28 5.25
CA LYS A 159 -6.65 46.26 3.91
C LYS A 159 -5.92 47.56 3.63
N LYS A 160 -4.71 47.44 3.01
CA LYS A 160 -3.92 48.59 2.54
C LYS A 160 -4.54 49.15 1.26
N GLY A 161 -4.56 50.48 1.13
CA GLY A 161 -5.02 51.13 -0.10
C GLY A 161 -5.81 52.38 0.14
N GLN A 162 -6.06 53.18 -0.90
CA GLN A 162 -6.89 54.41 -0.81
C GLN A 162 -8.39 54.14 -0.92
N HIS A 163 -8.79 52.98 -1.42
CA HIS A 163 -10.17 52.48 -1.52
C HIS A 163 -11.18 53.43 -2.20
N LYS A 164 -10.73 54.34 -3.11
CA LYS A 164 -11.58 55.32 -3.79
C LYS A 164 -12.80 54.69 -4.49
N THR A 165 -12.60 53.60 -5.19
CA THR A 165 -13.69 52.86 -5.86
C THR A 165 -14.74 52.31 -4.88
N VAL A 166 -14.39 52.05 -3.66
CA VAL A 166 -15.32 51.58 -2.61
C VAL A 166 -16.23 52.73 -2.18
N PHE A 167 -15.65 53.92 -1.95
CA PHE A 167 -16.45 55.10 -1.62
C PHE A 167 -17.38 55.53 -2.76
N ASP A 168 -16.92 55.46 -4.03
CA ASP A 168 -17.73 55.68 -5.22
C ASP A 168 -18.92 54.72 -5.28
N LYS A 169 -18.74 53.47 -4.91
CA LYS A 169 -19.79 52.47 -4.87
C LYS A 169 -20.80 52.75 -3.74
N ILE A 170 -20.33 53.06 -2.54
CA ILE A 170 -21.14 53.39 -1.37
C ILE A 170 -22.06 54.60 -1.69
N GLN A 171 -21.50 55.63 -2.31
CA GLN A 171 -22.22 56.81 -2.73
C GLN A 171 -23.31 56.49 -3.79
N LYS A 172 -22.99 55.66 -4.78
CA LYS A 172 -23.98 55.21 -5.77
C LYS A 172 -25.11 54.41 -5.17
N ASP A 173 -24.85 53.65 -4.13
CA ASP A 173 -25.82 52.85 -3.38
C ASP A 173 -26.62 53.71 -2.37
N SER A 174 -26.46 55.10 -2.42
CA SER A 174 -27.19 56.09 -1.65
C SER A 174 -26.94 56.07 -0.13
N TYR A 175 -25.83 55.51 0.29
CA TYR A 175 -25.39 55.63 1.70
C TYR A 175 -24.63 56.96 1.91
N VAL A 176 -24.96 57.64 3.02
CA VAL A 176 -24.47 59.01 3.28
C VAL A 176 -23.26 59.02 4.20
N ARG A 177 -23.16 58.03 5.12
CA ARG A 177 -22.15 58.01 6.16
C ARG A 177 -21.32 56.72 6.14
N VAL A 178 -20.04 56.89 6.43
CA VAL A 178 -19.08 55.77 6.60
C VAL A 178 -18.30 56.00 7.89
N ARG A 179 -17.91 54.92 8.54
CA ARG A 179 -16.93 54.94 9.62
C ARG A 179 -15.60 54.48 9.03
N VAL A 180 -14.55 55.25 9.14
CA VAL A 180 -13.19 54.92 8.64
C VAL A 180 -12.23 54.99 9.81
N ASP A 181 -11.56 53.87 10.06
CA ASP A 181 -10.60 53.71 11.19
C ASP A 181 -11.17 54.15 12.57
N GLY A 182 -12.48 53.98 12.76
CA GLY A 182 -13.23 54.34 13.98
C GLY A 182 -13.93 55.72 13.95
N ASP A 183 -13.57 56.59 13.03
CA ASP A 183 -14.16 57.94 12.93
C ASP A 183 -15.27 57.98 11.86
N ILE A 184 -16.36 58.70 12.12
CA ILE A 184 -17.50 58.80 11.22
C ILE A 184 -17.36 60.03 10.33
N TYR A 185 -17.49 59.78 9.01
CA TYR A 185 -17.46 60.85 7.97
C TYR A 185 -18.71 60.78 7.10
N ASP A 186 -19.06 61.91 6.50
CA ASP A 186 -19.86 61.90 5.30
C ASP A 186 -19.05 61.27 4.19
N VAL A 187 -19.66 60.39 3.34
CA VAL A 187 -18.96 59.66 2.28
C VAL A 187 -18.23 60.58 1.30
N THR A 188 -18.70 61.80 1.16
CA THR A 188 -18.13 62.86 0.30
C THR A 188 -16.97 63.62 0.95
N GLU A 189 -16.81 63.53 2.27
CA GLU A 189 -15.85 64.29 3.07
C GLU A 189 -14.76 63.42 3.70
N VAL A 190 -14.65 62.15 3.25
CA VAL A 190 -13.61 61.21 3.73
C VAL A 190 -12.23 61.73 3.34
N PRO A 191 -11.28 61.90 4.27
CA PRO A 191 -9.93 62.32 3.94
C PRO A 191 -9.22 61.28 3.06
N GLU A 192 -8.22 61.72 2.27
CA GLU A 192 -7.48 60.82 1.41
C GLU A 192 -6.65 59.79 2.22
N LEU A 193 -6.98 58.52 2.06
CA LEU A 193 -6.39 57.44 2.84
C LEU A 193 -4.96 57.08 2.34
N SER A 194 -4.12 56.68 3.27
CA SER A 194 -2.73 56.26 2.98
C SER A 194 -2.67 54.94 2.25
N LYS A 195 -1.94 54.85 1.14
CA LYS A 195 -1.70 53.61 0.37
C LYS A 195 -0.96 52.54 1.18
N SER A 196 -0.15 52.93 2.14
CA SER A 196 0.73 52.03 2.91
C SER A 196 0.17 51.54 4.22
N LYS A 197 -0.87 52.19 4.74
CA LYS A 197 -1.55 51.83 6.00
C LYS A 197 -2.73 50.90 5.72
N GLN A 198 -3.04 50.05 6.70
CA GLN A 198 -4.25 49.26 6.70
C GLN A 198 -5.39 50.12 7.19
N HIS A 199 -6.56 50.02 6.56
CA HIS A 199 -7.77 50.75 6.87
C HIS A 199 -8.94 49.79 7.13
N ASP A 200 -9.83 50.21 8.02
CA ASP A 200 -11.16 49.63 8.25
C ASP A 200 -12.20 50.63 7.75
N ILE A 201 -13.10 50.18 6.84
CA ILE A 201 -14.17 51.03 6.28
C ILE A 201 -15.50 50.29 6.44
N GLU A 202 -16.44 50.96 7.10
CA GLU A 202 -17.76 50.43 7.40
C GLU A 202 -18.83 51.42 6.96
N VAL A 203 -19.87 50.93 6.34
CA VAL A 203 -21.03 51.75 5.93
C VAL A 203 -21.99 51.83 7.09
N VAL A 204 -22.40 53.04 7.48
CA VAL A 204 -23.45 53.27 8.48
C VAL A 204 -24.81 53.03 7.83
N VAL A 205 -25.40 51.85 8.06
CA VAL A 205 -26.63 51.43 7.45
C VAL A 205 -27.84 52.09 8.17
N ASP A 206 -27.88 51.99 9.49
CA ASP A 206 -28.97 52.62 10.28
C ASP A 206 -28.52 52.98 11.71
N ARG A 207 -29.29 53.83 12.35
CA ARG A 207 -29.17 54.18 13.78
C ARG A 207 -30.52 53.96 14.45
N ILE A 208 -30.55 53.01 15.37
CA ILE A 208 -31.76 52.49 16.00
C ILE A 208 -31.66 52.67 17.53
N VAL A 209 -32.79 52.86 18.16
CA VAL A 209 -32.96 52.79 19.60
C VAL A 209 -33.84 51.59 19.89
N ILE A 210 -33.41 50.75 20.83
CA ILE A 210 -34.20 49.61 21.26
C ILE A 210 -35.44 50.06 21.97
N LYS A 211 -36.59 49.72 21.40
CA LYS A 211 -37.92 49.99 21.96
C LYS A 211 -38.93 48.98 21.44
N GLU A 212 -40.05 48.87 22.08
CA GLU A 212 -41.14 48.00 21.64
C GLU A 212 -41.54 48.29 20.15
N GLY A 213 -41.65 47.23 19.33
CA GLY A 213 -42.01 47.36 17.92
C GLY A 213 -40.85 47.64 16.94
N VAL A 214 -39.58 47.67 17.39
CA VAL A 214 -38.41 47.99 16.55
C VAL A 214 -37.92 46.78 15.70
N ARG A 215 -38.44 45.61 15.99
CA ARG A 215 -37.98 44.32 15.40
C ARG A 215 -37.91 44.33 13.86
N SER A 216 -38.99 44.81 13.19
CA SER A 216 -39.03 44.82 11.73
C SER A 216 -37.94 45.72 11.14
N ARG A 217 -37.81 46.96 11.68
CA ARG A 217 -36.78 47.90 11.20
C ARG A 217 -35.36 47.38 11.44
N LEU A 218 -35.12 46.74 12.62
CA LEU A 218 -33.84 46.14 12.92
C LEU A 218 -33.53 44.99 11.95
N PHE A 219 -34.54 44.19 11.63
CA PHE A 219 -34.39 43.08 10.66
C PHE A 219 -33.96 43.60 9.30
N ASP A 220 -34.71 44.58 8.75
CA ASP A 220 -34.42 45.18 7.45
C ASP A 220 -33.01 45.80 7.40
N SER A 221 -32.62 46.46 8.49
CA SER A 221 -31.30 47.13 8.58
C SER A 221 -30.15 46.13 8.69
N VAL A 222 -30.34 45.06 9.45
CA VAL A 222 -29.36 43.95 9.56
C VAL A 222 -29.22 43.23 8.22
N GLU A 223 -30.34 42.89 7.56
CA GLU A 223 -30.33 42.27 6.24
C GLU A 223 -29.62 43.14 5.18
N ALA A 224 -29.89 44.46 5.21
CA ALA A 224 -29.17 45.38 4.32
C ALA A 224 -27.69 45.45 4.58
N ALA A 225 -27.28 45.46 5.87
CA ALA A 225 -25.85 45.45 6.25
C ALA A 225 -25.13 44.20 5.82
N LEU A 226 -25.73 43.05 6.04
CA LEU A 226 -25.17 41.74 5.61
C LEU A 226 -25.00 41.65 4.08
N ARG A 227 -25.97 42.19 3.35
CA ARG A 227 -25.91 42.25 1.86
C ARG A 227 -24.78 43.14 1.34
N ILE A 228 -24.55 44.31 2.00
CA ILE A 228 -23.53 45.29 1.62
C ILE A 228 -22.12 44.76 1.94
N ALA A 229 -21.96 44.16 3.11
CA ALA A 229 -20.68 43.65 3.63
C ALA A 229 -20.50 42.14 3.36
N GLU A 230 -21.17 41.58 2.37
CA GLU A 230 -21.00 40.17 1.97
C GLU A 230 -21.11 39.22 3.16
N GLY A 231 -22.16 39.34 3.96
CA GLY A 231 -22.47 38.45 5.09
C GLY A 231 -21.89 38.88 6.46
N TYR A 232 -21.44 40.12 6.62
CA TYR A 232 -20.98 40.65 7.89
C TYR A 232 -21.80 41.85 8.34
N VAL A 233 -22.03 41.98 9.65
CA VAL A 233 -22.64 43.15 10.27
C VAL A 233 -22.00 43.43 11.64
N VAL A 234 -21.75 44.69 11.91
CA VAL A 234 -21.27 45.16 13.21
C VAL A 234 -22.40 45.97 13.86
N ILE A 235 -22.75 45.63 15.08
CA ILE A 235 -23.68 46.41 15.94
C ILE A 235 -22.84 47.14 16.95
N ASP A 236 -22.72 48.45 16.80
CA ASP A 236 -22.07 49.35 17.73
C ASP A 236 -23.11 49.88 18.72
N THR A 237 -22.92 49.60 20.00
CA THR A 237 -23.84 50.00 21.06
C THR A 237 -23.65 51.46 21.50
N MET A 238 -22.72 52.18 20.88
CA MET A 238 -22.39 53.59 21.13
C MET A 238 -21.94 53.91 22.55
N ASP A 239 -21.69 52.92 23.37
CA ASP A 239 -21.09 52.98 24.72
C ASP A 239 -19.71 52.29 24.78
N GLY A 240 -19.18 51.93 23.63
CA GLY A 240 -17.85 51.34 23.45
C GLY A 240 -17.86 49.82 23.32
N GLN A 241 -19.04 49.19 23.23
CA GLN A 241 -19.13 47.75 22.91
C GLN A 241 -19.55 47.58 21.46
N GLU A 242 -18.81 46.78 20.72
CA GLU A 242 -19.12 46.35 19.37
C GLU A 242 -19.40 44.85 19.31
N LEU A 243 -20.48 44.46 18.62
CA LEU A 243 -20.87 43.09 18.42
C LEU A 243 -20.74 42.77 16.91
N LEU A 244 -19.78 41.97 16.53
CA LEU A 244 -19.62 41.46 15.14
C LEU A 244 -20.44 40.18 14.97
N PHE A 245 -21.32 40.18 13.98
CA PHE A 245 -22.05 39.00 13.54
C PHE A 245 -21.74 38.70 12.09
N SER A 246 -21.87 37.43 11.72
CA SER A 246 -21.70 36.98 10.35
C SER A 246 -22.69 35.89 9.98
N GLU A 247 -23.20 35.91 8.76
CA GLU A 247 -23.92 34.80 8.15
C GLU A 247 -22.99 33.65 7.78
N HIS A 248 -21.67 33.91 7.71
CA HIS A 248 -20.65 32.91 7.44
C HIS A 248 -20.01 32.44 8.76
N TYR A 249 -19.43 31.26 8.73
CA TYR A 249 -18.60 30.75 9.81
C TYR A 249 -17.30 31.56 9.89
N ALA A 250 -17.32 32.67 10.63
CA ALA A 250 -16.17 33.56 10.79
C ALA A 250 -15.88 33.83 12.27
N CYS A 251 -14.59 33.79 12.65
CA CYS A 251 -14.15 34.15 13.97
C CYS A 251 -14.27 35.67 14.14
N PRO A 252 -15.00 36.19 15.17
CA PRO A 252 -15.16 37.62 15.38
C PRO A 252 -13.88 38.32 15.84
N VAL A 253 -12.91 37.56 16.39
CA VAL A 253 -11.67 38.11 16.95
C VAL A 253 -10.55 38.22 15.91
N CYS A 254 -10.29 37.15 15.12
CA CYS A 254 -9.14 37.13 14.21
C CYS A 254 -9.53 37.07 12.74
N GLY A 255 -10.82 36.97 12.42
CA GLY A 255 -11.30 36.91 11.04
C GLY A 255 -11.05 35.57 10.34
N PHE A 256 -10.65 34.53 11.07
CA PHE A 256 -10.55 33.19 10.49
C PHE A 256 -11.92 32.72 10.02
N THR A 257 -12.02 32.30 8.75
CA THR A 257 -13.28 31.90 8.12
C THR A 257 -13.25 30.44 7.75
N VAL A 258 -14.37 29.77 7.98
CA VAL A 258 -14.63 28.41 7.51
C VAL A 258 -15.73 28.47 6.45
N PRO A 259 -15.55 27.83 5.29
CA PRO A 259 -16.59 27.77 4.28
C PRO A 259 -17.83 27.04 4.80
N GLU A 260 -18.90 27.05 4.01
CA GLU A 260 -20.08 26.23 4.29
C GLU A 260 -19.69 24.77 4.53
N LEU A 261 -20.28 24.18 5.59
CA LEU A 261 -19.98 22.81 6.01
C LEU A 261 -20.62 21.78 5.07
N GLU A 262 -19.97 21.53 3.95
CA GLU A 262 -20.35 20.53 2.97
C GLU A 262 -19.41 19.31 3.04
N PRO A 263 -19.86 18.10 2.67
CA PRO A 263 -18.99 16.90 2.64
C PRO A 263 -17.72 17.06 1.81
N ARG A 264 -17.72 17.92 0.78
CA ARG A 264 -16.52 18.20 -0.03
C ARG A 264 -15.40 18.92 0.72
N LEU A 265 -15.73 19.69 1.78
CA LEU A 265 -14.75 20.36 2.64
C LEU A 265 -13.86 19.33 3.36
N PHE A 266 -14.40 18.17 3.68
CA PHE A 266 -13.73 17.10 4.39
C PHE A 266 -13.10 16.05 3.46
N SER A 267 -12.94 16.37 2.18
CA SER A 267 -12.33 15.49 1.18
C SER A 267 -10.92 15.93 0.84
N PHE A 268 -9.93 15.12 1.18
CA PHE A 268 -8.55 15.37 0.77
C PHE A 268 -8.29 15.07 -0.72
N ASN A 269 -9.26 14.50 -1.43
CA ASN A 269 -9.21 14.27 -2.88
C ASN A 269 -9.80 15.44 -3.70
N ALA A 270 -10.44 16.39 -3.03
CA ALA A 270 -11.00 17.58 -3.65
C ALA A 270 -10.14 18.80 -3.32
N PRO A 271 -9.79 19.68 -4.28
CA PRO A 271 -8.97 20.88 -4.04
C PRO A 271 -9.51 21.79 -2.94
N PHE A 272 -10.84 21.77 -2.74
CA PHE A 272 -11.52 22.57 -1.74
C PHE A 272 -11.23 22.17 -0.29
N GLY A 273 -11.02 20.87 -0.06
CA GLY A 273 -10.78 20.32 1.29
C GLY A 273 -9.36 19.85 1.53
N SER A 274 -8.57 19.67 0.48
CA SER A 274 -7.19 19.19 0.60
C SER A 274 -6.26 20.24 1.21
N CYS A 275 -5.23 19.77 1.90
CA CYS A 275 -4.14 20.63 2.34
C CYS A 275 -3.43 21.22 1.11
N PRO A 276 -3.30 22.56 1.00
CA PRO A 276 -2.69 23.19 -0.17
C PRO A 276 -1.18 22.91 -0.30
N ASP A 277 -0.51 22.58 0.81
CA ASP A 277 0.94 22.34 0.87
C ASP A 277 1.35 20.96 0.34
N CYS A 278 0.51 19.93 0.52
CA CYS A 278 0.80 18.56 0.11
C CYS A 278 -0.25 17.99 -0.87
N ASP A 279 -1.14 18.83 -1.39
CA ASP A 279 -2.22 18.43 -2.31
C ASP A 279 -3.03 17.21 -1.82
N GLY A 280 -3.25 17.12 -0.50
CA GLY A 280 -3.99 16.02 0.11
C GLY A 280 -3.23 14.70 0.24
N LEU A 281 -1.91 14.70 0.07
CA LEU A 281 -1.08 13.50 0.23
C LEU A 281 -0.70 13.22 1.69
N GLY A 282 -0.68 14.25 2.54
CA GLY A 282 -0.25 14.16 3.95
C GLY A 282 1.27 14.06 4.13
N VAL A 283 1.99 13.84 3.04
CA VAL A 283 3.46 13.73 3.01
C VAL A 283 4.03 14.58 1.88
N LYS A 284 5.26 15.01 2.03
CA LYS A 284 6.07 15.63 0.98
C LYS A 284 7.26 14.74 0.67
N LEU A 285 7.60 14.67 -0.60
CA LEU A 285 8.81 14.03 -1.05
C LEU A 285 9.94 15.04 -1.00
N GLU A 286 10.92 14.78 -0.17
CA GLU A 286 12.12 15.60 -0.06
C GLU A 286 13.36 14.76 -0.29
N VAL A 287 14.39 15.39 -0.90
CA VAL A 287 15.66 14.72 -1.13
C VAL A 287 16.36 14.50 0.22
N ASP A 288 16.74 13.27 0.50
CA ASP A 288 17.46 12.90 1.70
C ASP A 288 18.96 13.15 1.51
N LEU A 289 19.50 14.12 2.21
CA LEU A 289 20.91 14.49 2.13
C LEU A 289 21.84 13.37 2.60
N ASP A 290 21.41 12.54 3.57
CA ASP A 290 22.19 11.39 4.06
C ASP A 290 22.29 10.28 2.98
N VAL A 291 21.31 10.19 2.09
CA VAL A 291 21.34 9.25 0.95
C VAL A 291 22.12 9.83 -0.24
N VAL A 292 22.08 11.14 -0.40
CA VAL A 292 22.86 11.85 -1.42
C VAL A 292 24.36 11.79 -1.09
N VAL A 293 24.72 11.94 0.19
CA VAL A 293 26.10 11.87 0.70
C VAL A 293 26.22 10.76 1.73
N PRO A 294 26.29 9.49 1.31
CA PRO A 294 26.28 8.36 2.25
C PRO A 294 27.57 8.21 3.05
N GLU A 295 28.68 8.75 2.57
CA GLU A 295 29.99 8.69 3.22
C GLU A 295 30.61 10.09 3.21
N ALA A 296 30.32 10.89 4.24
CA ALA A 296 30.78 12.26 4.36
C ALA A 296 32.32 12.40 4.50
N GLY A 297 33.03 11.33 4.90
CA GLY A 297 34.48 11.29 4.92
C GLY A 297 35.16 11.16 3.54
N LYS A 298 34.38 10.90 2.46
CA LYS A 298 34.89 10.91 1.08
C LYS A 298 34.98 12.31 0.52
N THR A 299 35.89 12.48 -0.43
CA THR A 299 36.02 13.71 -1.22
C THR A 299 35.03 13.71 -2.38
N LEU A 300 34.75 14.88 -2.96
CA LEU A 300 33.90 14.97 -4.16
C LEU A 300 34.49 14.17 -5.32
N ARG A 301 35.83 14.13 -5.43
CA ARG A 301 36.57 13.35 -6.45
C ARG A 301 36.42 11.85 -6.25
N GLU A 302 36.36 11.39 -5.02
CA GLU A 302 36.13 9.97 -4.65
C GLU A 302 34.68 9.55 -4.77
N GLY A 303 33.77 10.47 -5.14
CA GLY A 303 32.37 10.22 -5.37
C GLY A 303 31.52 10.30 -4.09
N ALA A 304 31.75 11.30 -3.25
CA ALA A 304 30.90 11.58 -2.08
C ALA A 304 29.43 11.76 -2.45
N LEU A 305 29.14 12.32 -3.64
CA LEU A 305 27.78 12.49 -4.16
C LEU A 305 27.32 11.23 -4.89
N ALA A 306 26.53 10.39 -4.24
CA ALA A 306 26.03 9.13 -4.80
C ALA A 306 25.27 9.28 -6.13
N PRO A 307 24.42 10.30 -6.36
CA PRO A 307 23.68 10.49 -7.61
C PRO A 307 24.58 10.78 -8.82
N TRP A 308 25.76 11.37 -8.61
CA TRP A 308 26.70 11.81 -9.63
C TRP A 308 28.00 11.00 -9.65
N ASN A 309 27.97 9.79 -9.12
CA ASN A 309 29.15 8.90 -9.11
C ASN A 309 29.58 8.55 -10.54
N PRO A 310 30.91 8.54 -10.84
CA PRO A 310 31.48 8.30 -12.18
C PRO A 310 31.07 7.01 -12.88
N ILE A 311 30.59 6.02 -12.14
CA ILE A 311 30.18 4.72 -12.68
C ILE A 311 28.93 4.81 -13.59
N SER A 312 28.13 5.87 -13.46
CA SER A 312 26.83 5.95 -14.17
C SER A 312 26.81 6.91 -15.37
N SER A 313 27.69 7.89 -15.43
CA SER A 313 27.76 8.90 -16.51
C SER A 313 29.02 9.76 -16.37
N ASN A 314 29.67 10.10 -17.47
CA ASN A 314 30.80 11.04 -17.49
C ASN A 314 30.37 12.52 -17.45
N TYR A 315 29.11 12.82 -17.66
CA TYR A 315 28.61 14.19 -17.72
C TYR A 315 28.67 14.91 -16.36
N TYR A 316 28.11 14.30 -15.34
CA TYR A 316 28.04 14.95 -14.01
C TYR A 316 29.38 15.12 -13.32
N PRO A 317 30.31 14.14 -13.38
CA PRO A 317 31.66 14.34 -12.85
C PRO A 317 32.42 15.48 -13.53
N GLN A 318 32.37 15.61 -14.87
CA GLN A 318 32.99 16.72 -15.59
C GLN A 318 32.35 18.07 -15.22
N MET A 319 31.03 18.12 -15.12
CA MET A 319 30.29 19.30 -14.69
C MET A 319 30.66 19.71 -13.27
N LEU A 320 30.71 18.77 -12.34
CA LEU A 320 31.07 19.01 -10.94
C LEU A 320 32.49 19.54 -10.82
N GLU A 321 33.46 18.92 -11.50
CA GLU A 321 34.86 19.34 -11.46
C GLU A 321 35.05 20.79 -11.93
N GLN A 322 34.42 21.14 -13.05
CA GLN A 322 34.55 22.48 -13.62
C GLN A 322 33.78 23.53 -12.82
N ALA A 323 32.60 23.20 -12.31
CA ALA A 323 31.86 24.08 -11.44
C ALA A 323 32.60 24.34 -10.12
N MET A 324 33.14 23.31 -9.48
CA MET A 324 33.89 23.49 -8.23
C MET A 324 35.13 24.31 -8.43
N ALA A 325 35.85 24.09 -9.54
CA ALA A 325 37.01 24.94 -9.91
C ALA A 325 36.61 26.42 -10.12
N ALA A 326 35.48 26.68 -10.81
CA ALA A 326 34.97 28.02 -11.05
C ALA A 326 34.55 28.75 -9.75
N PHE A 327 34.01 28.01 -8.78
CA PHE A 327 33.57 28.58 -7.51
C PHE A 327 34.61 28.49 -6.39
N GLY A 328 35.78 27.93 -6.67
CA GLY A 328 36.91 27.89 -5.72
C GLY A 328 36.75 26.84 -4.61
N ILE A 329 35.99 25.77 -4.86
CA ILE A 329 35.78 24.67 -3.91
C ILE A 329 36.78 23.55 -4.19
N ASP A 330 37.46 23.09 -3.16
CA ASP A 330 38.45 22.01 -3.21
C ASP A 330 37.78 20.65 -3.33
N MET A 331 37.96 19.98 -4.48
CA MET A 331 37.40 18.65 -4.76
C MET A 331 38.08 17.51 -3.97
N ASP A 332 39.27 17.76 -3.43
CA ASP A 332 40.07 16.73 -2.71
C ASP A 332 39.92 16.85 -1.20
N LYS A 333 39.07 17.77 -0.71
CA LYS A 333 38.70 17.93 0.69
C LYS A 333 37.57 16.98 1.06
N PRO A 334 37.62 16.27 2.21
CA PRO A 334 36.50 15.47 2.69
C PRO A 334 35.20 16.29 2.77
N PHE A 335 34.07 15.70 2.35
CA PHE A 335 32.80 16.43 2.29
C PHE A 335 32.37 16.98 3.67
N GLU A 336 32.65 16.26 4.75
CA GLU A 336 32.37 16.72 6.12
C GLU A 336 33.13 17.98 6.54
N GLU A 337 34.30 18.22 5.98
CA GLU A 337 35.14 19.38 6.26
C GLU A 337 34.81 20.60 5.38
N LEU A 338 33.93 20.48 4.42
CA LEU A 338 33.46 21.62 3.61
C LEU A 338 32.63 22.57 4.50
N THR A 339 32.69 23.85 4.20
CA THR A 339 31.89 24.86 4.90
C THR A 339 30.41 24.70 4.53
N GLU A 340 29.51 25.24 5.36
CA GLU A 340 28.08 25.19 5.09
C GLU A 340 27.71 25.95 3.80
N GLU A 341 28.44 27.03 3.46
CA GLU A 341 28.24 27.77 2.22
C GLU A 341 28.64 26.95 0.99
N GLU A 342 29.76 26.21 1.07
CA GLU A 342 30.20 25.26 0.03
C GLU A 342 29.18 24.11 -0.13
N LYS A 343 28.70 23.54 0.97
CA LYS A 343 27.66 22.49 0.93
C LYS A 343 26.34 23.02 0.35
N GLN A 344 25.92 24.23 0.71
CA GLN A 344 24.72 24.84 0.14
C GLN A 344 24.83 25.01 -1.37
N LEU A 345 25.99 25.46 -1.88
CA LEU A 345 26.22 25.58 -3.32
C LEU A 345 26.17 24.19 -3.99
N ILE A 346 26.80 23.17 -3.42
CA ILE A 346 26.81 21.81 -3.96
C ILE A 346 25.39 21.23 -3.99
N PHE A 347 24.60 21.45 -2.95
CA PHE A 347 23.24 20.90 -2.86
C PHE A 347 22.23 21.65 -3.70
N PHE A 348 22.19 22.98 -3.63
CA PHE A 348 21.10 23.79 -4.16
C PHE A 348 21.50 24.64 -5.37
N GLY A 349 22.80 24.73 -5.65
CA GLY A 349 23.30 25.39 -6.86
C GLY A 349 23.87 26.80 -6.61
N SER A 350 24.24 27.46 -7.72
CA SER A 350 24.98 28.73 -7.74
C SER A 350 24.09 29.97 -7.68
N ASP A 351 22.78 29.84 -7.45
CA ASP A 351 21.82 30.96 -7.43
C ASP A 351 21.92 31.85 -8.71
N GLY A 352 21.96 31.20 -9.88
CA GLY A 352 22.02 31.84 -11.16
C GLY A 352 23.42 32.30 -11.61
N ARG A 353 24.47 32.16 -10.83
CA ARG A 353 25.85 32.45 -11.28
C ARG A 353 26.29 31.37 -12.25
N GLU A 354 26.67 31.82 -13.47
CA GLU A 354 27.10 30.96 -14.56
C GLU A 354 28.57 30.59 -14.45
N PHE A 355 28.94 29.42 -14.98
CA PHE A 355 30.31 28.97 -15.20
C PHE A 355 30.43 28.37 -16.58
N HIS A 356 31.64 28.43 -17.15
CA HIS A 356 31.93 27.84 -18.44
C HIS A 356 32.07 26.34 -18.32
N PHE A 357 31.23 25.59 -19.07
CA PHE A 357 31.22 24.14 -19.06
C PHE A 357 31.60 23.55 -20.39
N HIS A 358 32.75 22.88 -20.41
CA HIS A 358 33.28 22.15 -21.54
C HIS A 358 32.99 20.67 -21.36
N TYR A 359 32.10 20.12 -22.17
CA TYR A 359 31.71 18.71 -22.11
C TYR A 359 32.24 17.96 -23.32
N GLU A 360 33.00 16.88 -23.07
CA GLU A 360 33.42 15.91 -24.08
C GLU A 360 32.79 14.54 -23.80
N ASN A 361 32.08 14.00 -24.79
CA ASN A 361 31.48 12.68 -24.69
C ASN A 361 32.46 11.58 -25.14
N GLU A 362 32.14 10.30 -24.80
CA GLU A 362 32.98 9.15 -25.16
C GLU A 362 33.20 8.94 -26.68
N PHE A 363 32.46 9.65 -27.53
CA PHE A 363 32.54 9.58 -29.00
C PHE A 363 33.22 10.79 -29.61
N GLY A 364 33.87 11.67 -28.80
CA GLY A 364 34.57 12.85 -29.22
C GLY A 364 33.68 14.03 -29.60
N GLY A 365 32.40 14.01 -29.22
CA GLY A 365 31.53 15.20 -29.41
C GLY A 365 31.77 16.19 -28.29
N VAL A 366 32.07 17.45 -28.66
CA VAL A 366 32.37 18.57 -27.74
C VAL A 366 31.18 19.52 -27.67
N ARG A 367 30.91 20.05 -26.47
CA ARG A 367 29.91 21.07 -26.22
C ARG A 367 30.44 22.08 -25.22
N ASP A 368 30.50 23.37 -25.65
CA ASP A 368 30.89 24.51 -24.83
C ASP A 368 29.67 25.39 -24.55
N ILE A 369 29.33 25.58 -23.26
CA ILE A 369 28.19 26.40 -22.86
C ILE A 369 28.45 27.08 -21.51
N ASP A 370 27.90 28.27 -21.35
CA ASP A 370 27.83 28.93 -20.05
C ASP A 370 26.49 28.60 -19.40
N ILE A 371 26.56 28.00 -18.25
CA ILE A 371 25.36 27.52 -17.49
C ILE A 371 25.50 27.81 -16.01
N PRO A 372 24.39 28.06 -15.30
CA PRO A 372 24.39 28.08 -13.85
C PRO A 372 24.55 26.65 -13.31
N PHE A 373 25.26 26.53 -12.19
CA PHE A 373 25.34 25.25 -11.50
C PHE A 373 24.05 25.00 -10.74
N GLU A 374 23.34 23.93 -11.12
CA GLU A 374 22.00 23.61 -10.62
C GLU A 374 22.01 23.07 -9.17
N GLY A 375 23.09 22.40 -8.75
CA GLY A 375 23.14 21.66 -7.48
C GLY A 375 22.47 20.29 -7.55
N VAL A 376 22.92 19.36 -6.71
CA VAL A 376 22.49 17.95 -6.78
C VAL A 376 21.04 17.76 -6.33
N VAL A 377 20.58 18.46 -5.32
CA VAL A 377 19.19 18.37 -4.81
C VAL A 377 18.20 18.92 -5.83
N THR A 378 18.50 20.09 -6.39
CA THR A 378 17.70 20.73 -7.42
C THR A 378 17.61 19.85 -8.67
N ASN A 379 18.74 19.25 -9.09
CA ASN A 379 18.79 18.30 -10.20
C ASN A 379 17.93 17.06 -9.97
N ILE A 380 17.99 16.45 -8.78
CA ILE A 380 17.17 15.29 -8.44
C ILE A 380 15.69 15.66 -8.53
N ASN A 381 15.26 16.76 -7.90
CA ASN A 381 13.89 17.24 -7.90
C ASN A 381 13.40 17.50 -9.33
N ARG A 382 14.14 18.26 -10.14
CA ARG A 382 13.77 18.53 -11.52
C ARG A 382 13.64 17.25 -12.34
N ARG A 383 14.64 16.36 -12.27
CA ARG A 383 14.61 15.07 -13.00
C ARG A 383 13.49 14.18 -12.56
N TYR A 384 13.10 14.19 -11.29
CA TYR A 384 11.96 13.44 -10.79
C TYR A 384 10.64 13.89 -11.41
N HIS A 385 10.43 15.21 -11.51
CA HIS A 385 9.18 15.79 -12.00
C HIS A 385 9.10 15.83 -13.53
N GLU A 386 10.19 16.12 -14.23
CA GLU A 386 10.19 16.37 -15.67
C GLU A 386 10.42 15.11 -16.53
N THR A 387 10.95 14.02 -15.94
CA THR A 387 11.27 12.83 -16.73
C THR A 387 10.04 12.07 -17.20
N ASN A 388 10.05 11.63 -18.46
CA ASN A 388 9.08 10.68 -19.00
C ASN A 388 9.54 9.21 -18.84
N SER A 389 10.75 8.97 -18.32
CA SER A 389 11.31 7.64 -18.10
C SER A 389 10.99 7.13 -16.70
N ASP A 390 10.23 6.05 -16.59
CA ASP A 390 9.94 5.39 -15.31
C ASP A 390 11.20 4.90 -14.59
N PHE A 391 12.22 4.49 -15.34
CA PHE A 391 13.51 4.09 -14.79
C PHE A 391 14.20 5.29 -14.11
N THR A 392 14.30 6.44 -14.79
CA THR A 392 14.89 7.65 -14.22
C THR A 392 14.11 8.15 -13.03
N ARG A 393 12.76 8.15 -13.10
CA ARG A 393 11.91 8.53 -11.98
C ARG A 393 12.13 7.63 -10.76
N THR A 394 12.21 6.31 -10.97
CA THR A 394 12.49 5.34 -9.89
C THR A 394 13.89 5.56 -9.30
N GLN A 395 14.88 5.86 -10.13
CA GLN A 395 16.25 6.17 -9.68
C GLN A 395 16.29 7.47 -8.85
N MET A 396 15.66 8.55 -9.30
CA MET A 396 15.59 9.80 -8.52
C MET A 396 14.82 9.59 -7.21
N ARG A 397 13.73 8.83 -7.25
CA ARG A 397 12.94 8.48 -6.07
C ARG A 397 13.76 7.77 -4.98
N SER A 398 14.79 7.01 -5.34
CA SER A 398 15.65 6.32 -4.36
C SER A 398 16.50 7.26 -3.50
N TYR A 399 16.64 8.53 -3.90
CA TYR A 399 17.33 9.58 -3.14
C TYR A 399 16.37 10.47 -2.34
N MET A 400 15.06 10.13 -2.33
CA MET A 400 14.03 10.95 -1.68
C MET A 400 13.32 10.15 -0.59
N ASN A 401 13.00 10.83 0.50
CA ASN A 401 12.18 10.30 1.59
C ASN A 401 10.83 11.01 1.66
N GLU A 402 9.84 10.30 2.21
CA GLU A 402 8.53 10.87 2.54
C GLU A 402 8.59 11.46 3.94
N LEU A 403 8.44 12.78 4.03
CA LEU A 403 8.31 13.49 5.29
C LEU A 403 6.84 13.87 5.51
N THR A 404 6.40 13.78 6.76
CA THR A 404 5.06 14.22 7.13
C THR A 404 4.90 15.72 6.82
N CYS A 405 3.83 16.09 6.15
CA CYS A 405 3.55 17.49 5.82
C CYS A 405 3.37 18.31 7.11
N VAL A 406 4.20 19.35 7.28
CA VAL A 406 4.20 20.19 8.47
C VAL A 406 2.91 21.01 8.59
N ALA A 407 2.33 21.45 7.48
CA ALA A 407 1.14 22.28 7.46
C ALA A 407 -0.13 21.54 7.92
N CYS A 408 -0.28 20.27 7.55
CA CYS A 408 -1.46 19.48 7.94
C CYS A 408 -1.13 18.35 8.93
N HIS A 409 0.10 18.26 9.42
CA HIS A 409 0.56 17.22 10.35
C HIS A 409 0.22 15.78 9.89
N GLY A 410 0.15 15.55 8.56
CA GLY A 410 -0.21 14.25 7.99
C GLY A 410 -1.72 14.05 7.74
N TYR A 411 -2.59 14.90 8.25
CA TYR A 411 -4.05 14.75 8.15
C TYR A 411 -4.62 14.99 6.75
N ARG A 412 -3.82 15.47 5.78
CA ARG A 412 -4.18 15.62 4.35
C ARG A 412 -5.19 16.73 4.04
N LEU A 413 -5.79 17.33 5.05
CA LEU A 413 -6.89 18.29 4.94
C LEU A 413 -6.44 19.73 5.21
N SER A 414 -7.22 20.68 4.72
CA SER A 414 -7.00 22.11 4.93
C SER A 414 -7.21 22.49 6.40
N PRO A 415 -6.60 23.59 6.89
CA PRO A 415 -6.83 24.10 8.26
C PRO A 415 -8.32 24.35 8.56
N GLN A 416 -9.09 24.77 7.56
CA GLN A 416 -10.54 25.00 7.67
C GLN A 416 -11.28 23.69 7.96
N ALA A 417 -10.96 22.62 7.26
CA ALA A 417 -11.56 21.31 7.50
C ALA A 417 -11.16 20.73 8.86
N LEU A 418 -9.90 20.92 9.26
CA LEU A 418 -9.38 20.45 10.55
C LEU A 418 -9.86 21.30 11.74
N SER A 419 -10.41 22.49 11.49
CA SER A 419 -10.99 23.33 12.54
C SER A 419 -12.37 22.85 13.02
N VAL A 420 -13.01 21.92 12.29
CA VAL A 420 -14.35 21.42 12.59
C VAL A 420 -14.26 20.19 13.49
N LYS A 421 -14.94 20.22 14.62
CA LYS A 421 -14.97 19.16 15.62
C LYS A 421 -16.39 18.60 15.81
N VAL A 422 -16.49 17.35 16.23
CA VAL A 422 -17.75 16.70 16.62
C VAL A 422 -17.62 16.25 18.08
N GLY A 423 -18.64 16.54 18.91
CA GLY A 423 -18.60 16.26 20.35
C GLY A 423 -18.18 17.44 21.21
N GLY A 424 -18.35 18.68 20.71
CA GLY A 424 -18.05 19.91 21.46
C GLY A 424 -16.57 20.33 21.37
N GLU A 425 -16.13 21.16 22.32
CA GLU A 425 -14.79 21.75 22.31
C GLU A 425 -13.68 20.71 22.50
N ASP A 426 -13.92 19.73 23.36
CA ASP A 426 -13.02 18.60 23.56
C ASP A 426 -13.18 17.48 22.49
N GLY A 427 -14.07 17.68 21.52
CA GLY A 427 -14.29 16.76 20.42
C GLY A 427 -13.12 16.68 19.47
N LEU A 428 -13.06 15.62 18.69
CA LEU A 428 -12.01 15.38 17.72
C LEU A 428 -12.38 15.95 16.34
N HIS A 429 -11.39 16.43 15.60
CA HIS A 429 -11.58 16.72 14.17
C HIS A 429 -11.43 15.44 13.34
N ILE A 430 -11.89 15.47 12.08
CA ILE A 430 -11.94 14.30 11.20
C ILE A 430 -10.55 13.62 10.99
N GLY A 431 -9.46 14.36 11.05
CA GLY A 431 -8.10 13.81 10.96
C GLY A 431 -7.75 12.97 12.17
N GLU A 432 -7.98 13.52 13.39
CA GLU A 432 -7.68 12.82 14.66
C GLU A 432 -8.48 11.54 14.80
N ILE A 433 -9.79 11.56 14.53
CA ILE A 433 -10.62 10.36 14.63
C ILE A 433 -10.21 9.31 13.59
N SER A 434 -9.74 9.74 12.42
CA SER A 434 -9.23 8.83 11.39
C SER A 434 -7.88 8.19 11.74
N ASP A 435 -7.11 8.80 12.61
CA ASP A 435 -5.83 8.29 13.10
C ASP A 435 -5.95 7.35 14.29
N LEU A 436 -7.13 7.27 14.90
CA LEU A 436 -7.42 6.27 15.92
C LEU A 436 -7.37 4.86 15.32
N SER A 437 -6.94 3.89 16.10
CA SER A 437 -7.13 2.49 15.71
C SER A 437 -8.62 2.18 15.60
N ILE A 438 -8.98 1.19 14.78
CA ILE A 438 -10.38 0.77 14.62
C ILE A 438 -11.02 0.44 15.98
N ALA A 439 -10.26 -0.18 16.89
CA ALA A 439 -10.73 -0.47 18.24
C ALA A 439 -11.01 0.81 19.05
N ASP A 440 -10.05 1.74 19.08
CA ASP A 440 -10.20 3.00 19.81
C ASP A 440 -11.27 3.90 19.18
N HIS A 441 -11.42 3.84 17.85
CA HIS A 441 -12.47 4.57 17.14
C HIS A 441 -13.86 4.09 17.56
N LEU A 442 -14.08 2.77 17.67
CA LEU A 442 -15.35 2.21 18.20
C LEU A 442 -15.63 2.71 19.60
N GLU A 443 -14.65 2.68 20.51
CA GLU A 443 -14.77 3.18 21.87
C GLU A 443 -15.07 4.69 21.89
N GLN A 444 -14.44 5.46 21.02
CA GLN A 444 -14.67 6.92 20.94
C GLN A 444 -16.08 7.26 20.44
N LEU A 445 -16.63 6.47 19.52
CA LEU A 445 -18.01 6.67 19.06
C LEU A 445 -19.05 6.46 20.18
N GLU A 446 -18.79 5.53 21.12
CA GLU A 446 -19.65 5.30 22.28
C GLU A 446 -19.60 6.45 23.29
N LYS A 447 -18.48 7.17 23.36
CA LYS A 447 -18.26 8.30 24.28
C LYS A 447 -18.68 9.65 23.69
N LEU A 448 -19.16 9.68 22.45
CA LEU A 448 -19.46 10.91 21.73
C LEU A 448 -20.61 11.67 22.39
N SER A 449 -20.34 12.89 22.86
CA SER A 449 -21.33 13.78 23.45
C SER A 449 -22.01 14.63 22.37
N LEU A 450 -23.29 14.39 22.14
CA LEU A 450 -24.11 15.11 21.17
C LEU A 450 -25.37 15.66 21.87
N THR A 451 -25.85 16.80 21.41
CA THR A 451 -27.18 17.33 21.79
C THR A 451 -28.27 16.46 21.18
N ASP A 452 -29.49 16.53 21.71
CA ASP A 452 -30.63 15.72 21.24
C ASP A 452 -30.89 15.89 19.72
N ASN A 453 -30.73 17.12 19.22
CA ASN A 453 -30.87 17.40 17.78
C ASN A 453 -29.73 16.78 16.95
N GLU A 454 -28.49 16.95 17.39
CA GLU A 454 -27.33 16.37 16.73
C GLU A 454 -27.40 14.84 16.74
N ALA A 455 -27.79 14.25 17.88
CA ALA A 455 -27.97 12.81 18.03
C ALA A 455 -29.04 12.27 17.07
N THR A 456 -30.12 13.00 16.84
CA THR A 456 -31.16 12.60 15.88
C THR A 456 -30.64 12.58 14.44
N ILE A 457 -29.85 13.58 14.07
CA ILE A 457 -29.23 13.69 12.73
C ILE A 457 -28.12 12.64 12.55
N ALA A 458 -27.29 12.47 13.59
CA ALA A 458 -26.11 11.59 13.54
C ALA A 458 -26.44 10.11 13.58
N ARG A 459 -27.53 9.71 14.25
CA ARG A 459 -27.88 8.29 14.52
C ARG A 459 -27.76 7.36 13.29
N PRO A 460 -28.38 7.66 12.13
CA PRO A 460 -28.27 6.78 10.96
C PRO A 460 -26.84 6.70 10.42
N ILE A 461 -26.08 7.81 10.49
CA ILE A 461 -24.69 7.89 10.00
C ILE A 461 -23.77 7.09 10.92
N LEU A 462 -23.90 7.31 12.23
CA LEU A 462 -23.12 6.61 13.25
C LEU A 462 -23.34 5.08 13.23
N LYS A 463 -24.58 4.65 12.96
CA LYS A 463 -24.88 3.22 12.79
C LYS A 463 -24.07 2.61 11.65
N GLU A 464 -24.01 3.27 10.49
CA GLU A 464 -23.28 2.78 9.32
C GLU A 464 -21.76 2.74 9.59
N ILE A 465 -21.22 3.75 10.26
CA ILE A 465 -19.82 3.79 10.68
C ILE A 465 -19.52 2.66 11.66
N HIS A 466 -20.35 2.52 12.71
CA HIS A 466 -20.19 1.50 13.74
C HIS A 466 -20.23 0.07 13.16
N ASP A 467 -21.19 -0.21 12.28
CA ASP A 467 -21.33 -1.52 11.66
C ASP A 467 -20.08 -1.87 10.83
N ARG A 468 -19.59 -0.95 10.00
CA ARG A 468 -18.38 -1.16 9.19
C ARG A 468 -17.11 -1.31 10.04
N LEU A 469 -16.94 -0.49 11.07
CA LEU A 469 -15.82 -0.62 12.01
C LEU A 469 -15.87 -1.96 12.76
N THR A 470 -17.06 -2.39 13.18
CA THR A 470 -17.27 -3.67 13.83
C THR A 470 -16.87 -4.84 12.93
N PHE A 471 -17.19 -4.79 11.63
CA PHE A 471 -16.74 -5.82 10.68
C PHE A 471 -15.23 -5.84 10.54
N LEU A 472 -14.58 -4.68 10.42
CA LEU A 472 -13.11 -4.59 10.36
C LEU A 472 -12.47 -5.16 11.65
N ASN A 473 -13.04 -4.86 12.81
CA ASN A 473 -12.60 -5.43 14.09
C ASN A 473 -12.72 -6.95 14.12
N ASN A 474 -13.85 -7.49 13.63
CA ASN A 474 -14.13 -8.92 13.61
C ASN A 474 -13.23 -9.72 12.65
N VAL A 475 -12.73 -9.12 11.58
CA VAL A 475 -11.75 -9.77 10.68
C VAL A 475 -10.29 -9.58 11.13
N GLY A 476 -10.06 -9.11 12.36
CA GLY A 476 -8.73 -8.99 12.96
C GLY A 476 -7.94 -7.77 12.47
N LEU A 477 -8.61 -6.69 12.03
CA LEU A 477 -7.99 -5.44 11.59
C LEU A 477 -8.12 -4.30 12.62
N ASN A 478 -8.39 -4.64 13.88
CA ASN A 478 -8.62 -3.71 14.99
C ASN A 478 -7.48 -2.68 15.22
N TYR A 479 -6.26 -3.04 14.83
CA TYR A 479 -5.05 -2.21 14.98
C TYR A 479 -4.84 -1.19 13.86
N LEU A 480 -5.55 -1.32 12.74
CA LEU A 480 -5.43 -0.38 11.60
C LEU A 480 -6.08 0.96 11.94
N THR A 481 -5.58 2.03 11.31
CA THR A 481 -6.19 3.35 11.32
C THR A 481 -6.87 3.63 9.99
N LEU A 482 -7.93 4.45 9.98
CA LEU A 482 -8.60 4.82 8.73
C LEU A 482 -7.74 5.70 7.82
N SER A 483 -6.82 6.46 8.39
CA SER A 483 -5.86 7.32 7.69
C SER A 483 -4.76 6.55 6.96
N ARG A 484 -4.49 5.28 7.36
CA ARG A 484 -3.41 4.47 6.78
C ARG A 484 -3.56 4.32 5.28
N SER A 485 -2.48 4.62 4.55
CA SER A 485 -2.44 4.49 3.09
C SER A 485 -2.64 3.05 2.65
N ALA A 486 -3.53 2.82 1.68
CA ALA A 486 -3.81 1.51 1.12
C ALA A 486 -2.57 0.85 0.47
N GLY A 487 -1.63 1.65 -0.04
CA GLY A 487 -0.38 1.16 -0.61
C GLY A 487 0.59 0.54 0.41
N THR A 488 0.39 0.77 1.71
CA THR A 488 1.21 0.22 2.80
C THR A 488 0.64 -1.05 3.41
N LEU A 489 -0.53 -1.48 2.94
CA LEU A 489 -1.21 -2.68 3.43
C LEU A 489 -0.55 -3.94 2.87
N SER A 490 -0.47 -4.98 3.67
CA SER A 490 -0.17 -6.32 3.17
C SER A 490 -1.32 -6.85 2.29
N GLY A 491 -1.03 -7.86 1.46
CA GLY A 491 -2.05 -8.50 0.62
C GLY A 491 -3.23 -9.01 1.45
N GLY A 492 -2.97 -9.66 2.57
CA GLY A 492 -4.00 -10.17 3.48
C GLY A 492 -4.81 -9.05 4.17
N GLU A 493 -4.18 -7.94 4.60
CA GLU A 493 -4.91 -6.78 5.15
C GLU A 493 -5.86 -6.20 4.11
N SER A 494 -5.39 -5.99 2.88
CA SER A 494 -6.22 -5.46 1.79
C SER A 494 -7.39 -6.36 1.45
N GLN A 495 -7.18 -7.67 1.40
CA GLN A 495 -8.22 -8.66 1.16
C GLN A 495 -9.29 -8.67 2.26
N ARG A 496 -8.88 -8.61 3.54
CA ARG A 496 -9.80 -8.54 4.68
C ARG A 496 -10.59 -7.25 4.73
N ILE A 497 -10.02 -6.13 4.30
CA ILE A 497 -10.76 -4.87 4.13
C ILE A 497 -11.89 -5.07 3.12
N ARG A 498 -11.61 -5.66 1.95
CA ARG A 498 -12.64 -5.96 0.95
C ARG A 498 -13.69 -6.92 1.50
N LEU A 499 -13.27 -7.97 2.23
CA LEU A 499 -14.17 -8.91 2.87
C LEU A 499 -15.10 -8.19 3.85
N ALA A 500 -14.57 -7.34 4.73
CA ALA A 500 -15.35 -6.56 5.67
C ALA A 500 -16.36 -5.63 4.97
N THR A 501 -15.96 -4.99 3.88
CA THR A 501 -16.84 -4.14 3.07
C THR A 501 -18.00 -4.95 2.47
N GLN A 502 -17.73 -6.16 1.99
CA GLN A 502 -18.77 -7.04 1.42
C GLN A 502 -19.71 -7.61 2.50
N ILE A 503 -19.19 -7.97 3.67
CA ILE A 503 -20.03 -8.40 4.82
C ILE A 503 -20.97 -7.25 5.21
N GLY A 504 -20.46 -6.01 5.26
CA GLY A 504 -21.23 -4.82 5.59
C GLY A 504 -22.41 -4.55 4.64
N SER A 505 -22.37 -5.05 3.41
CA SER A 505 -23.46 -4.90 2.43
C SER A 505 -24.71 -5.73 2.75
N ASN A 506 -24.61 -6.70 3.68
CA ASN A 506 -25.71 -7.61 4.09
C ASN A 506 -26.43 -8.28 2.90
N LEU A 507 -25.73 -8.56 1.81
CA LEU A 507 -26.30 -9.25 0.65
C LEU A 507 -26.60 -10.72 0.99
N SER A 508 -27.69 -11.24 0.48
CA SER A 508 -28.10 -12.64 0.62
C SER A 508 -28.30 -13.30 -0.74
N GLY A 509 -28.13 -14.63 -0.81
CA GLY A 509 -28.25 -15.41 -2.03
C GLY A 509 -27.12 -15.23 -3.03
N VAL A 510 -25.98 -14.70 -2.60
CA VAL A 510 -24.78 -14.44 -3.41
C VAL A 510 -23.79 -15.60 -3.29
N LEU A 511 -23.03 -15.84 -4.35
CA LEU A 511 -21.87 -16.73 -4.35
C LEU A 511 -20.60 -15.89 -4.11
N TYR A 512 -19.99 -16.05 -2.95
CA TYR A 512 -18.69 -15.45 -2.64
C TYR A 512 -17.57 -16.43 -2.93
N ILE A 513 -16.55 -15.98 -3.64
CA ILE A 513 -15.36 -16.77 -3.94
C ILE A 513 -14.14 -16.04 -3.38
N LEU A 514 -13.45 -16.67 -2.43
CA LEU A 514 -12.34 -16.10 -1.68
C LEU A 514 -11.05 -16.88 -1.97
N ASP A 515 -9.94 -16.13 -2.13
CA ASP A 515 -8.61 -16.71 -2.34
C ASP A 515 -7.78 -16.59 -1.07
N GLU A 516 -7.58 -17.68 -0.36
CA GLU A 516 -6.74 -17.79 0.83
C GLU A 516 -6.91 -16.63 1.85
N PRO A 517 -8.14 -16.42 2.38
CA PRO A 517 -8.39 -15.28 3.27
C PRO A 517 -7.68 -15.36 4.63
N SER A 518 -7.15 -16.52 5.02
CA SER A 518 -6.39 -16.74 6.26
C SER A 518 -4.93 -16.25 6.18
N ILE A 519 -4.46 -15.82 5.01
CA ILE A 519 -3.06 -15.42 4.78
C ILE A 519 -2.62 -14.33 5.77
N GLY A 520 -1.42 -14.54 6.34
CA GLY A 520 -0.78 -13.60 7.27
C GLY A 520 -1.53 -13.42 8.57
N LEU A 521 -2.47 -14.35 8.91
CA LEU A 521 -3.18 -14.34 10.17
C LEU A 521 -2.49 -15.21 11.21
N HIS A 522 -2.43 -14.70 12.43
CA HIS A 522 -2.22 -15.53 13.60
C HIS A 522 -3.46 -16.42 13.83
N GLN A 523 -3.31 -17.61 14.41
CA GLN A 523 -4.42 -18.54 14.64
C GLN A 523 -5.60 -17.92 15.40
N ARG A 524 -5.32 -17.09 16.40
CA ARG A 524 -6.34 -16.32 17.12
C ARG A 524 -7.21 -15.45 16.20
N ASP A 525 -6.60 -14.80 15.22
CA ASP A 525 -7.30 -13.92 14.29
C ASP A 525 -8.02 -14.76 13.22
N ASN A 526 -7.49 -15.95 12.88
CA ASN A 526 -8.13 -16.92 11.99
C ASN A 526 -9.46 -17.44 12.56
N ASP A 527 -9.52 -17.72 13.85
CA ASP A 527 -10.79 -18.13 14.52
C ASP A 527 -11.89 -17.07 14.33
N ARG A 528 -11.54 -15.77 14.43
CA ARG A 528 -12.47 -14.66 14.20
C ARG A 528 -12.91 -14.57 12.73
N LEU A 529 -11.97 -14.78 11.80
CA LEU A 529 -12.29 -14.83 10.37
C LEU A 529 -13.27 -15.95 10.06
N ILE A 530 -13.01 -17.17 10.53
CA ILE A 530 -13.90 -18.33 10.36
C ILE A 530 -15.30 -18.03 10.91
N ALA A 531 -15.40 -17.41 12.08
CA ALA A 531 -16.68 -17.00 12.65
C ALA A 531 -17.42 -15.99 11.76
N SER A 532 -16.69 -15.07 11.13
CA SER A 532 -17.25 -14.09 10.19
C SER A 532 -17.74 -14.73 8.89
N LEU A 533 -16.97 -15.69 8.34
CA LEU A 533 -17.38 -16.46 7.16
C LEU A 533 -18.66 -17.29 7.45
N LYS A 534 -18.76 -17.89 8.63
CA LYS A 534 -19.97 -18.60 9.05
C LYS A 534 -21.19 -17.67 9.15
N LYS A 535 -21.01 -16.46 9.66
CA LYS A 535 -22.10 -15.45 9.65
C LYS A 535 -22.58 -15.13 8.23
N MET A 536 -21.65 -14.93 7.28
CA MET A 536 -22.01 -14.71 5.88
C MET A 536 -22.80 -15.87 5.29
N ARG A 537 -22.38 -17.10 5.56
CA ARG A 537 -23.12 -18.31 5.16
C ARG A 537 -24.54 -18.31 5.76
N ASP A 538 -24.66 -18.02 7.05
CA ASP A 538 -25.92 -18.04 7.77
C ASP A 538 -26.93 -16.98 7.30
N LEU A 539 -26.47 -15.96 6.57
CA LEU A 539 -27.30 -15.00 5.83
C LEU A 539 -27.87 -15.59 4.54
N GLY A 540 -27.64 -16.87 4.23
CA GLY A 540 -28.12 -17.54 3.01
C GLY A 540 -27.19 -17.33 1.80
N ASN A 541 -25.88 -17.18 2.02
CA ASN A 541 -24.88 -17.09 0.98
C ASN A 541 -24.12 -18.40 0.81
N THR A 542 -23.67 -18.66 -0.41
CA THR A 542 -22.72 -19.75 -0.70
C THR A 542 -21.32 -19.17 -0.70
N LEU A 543 -20.42 -19.74 0.11
CA LEU A 543 -19.03 -19.33 0.18
C LEU A 543 -18.14 -20.44 -0.37
N ILE A 544 -17.33 -20.11 -1.37
CA ILE A 544 -16.28 -20.98 -1.87
C ILE A 544 -14.94 -20.34 -1.51
N VAL A 545 -14.17 -21.05 -0.71
CA VAL A 545 -12.89 -20.56 -0.19
C VAL A 545 -11.78 -21.48 -0.69
N VAL A 546 -10.85 -20.94 -1.46
CA VAL A 546 -9.59 -21.63 -1.77
C VAL A 546 -8.70 -21.51 -0.56
N GLU A 547 -8.38 -22.64 0.11
CA GLU A 547 -7.67 -22.59 1.38
C GLU A 547 -6.74 -23.80 1.61
N HIS A 548 -5.72 -23.54 2.42
CA HIS A 548 -4.73 -24.50 2.87
C HIS A 548 -4.64 -24.63 4.39
N ASP A 549 -5.30 -23.74 5.12
CA ASP A 549 -5.33 -23.73 6.58
C ASP A 549 -6.15 -24.90 7.13
N GLU A 550 -5.58 -25.63 8.08
CA GLU A 550 -6.20 -26.84 8.64
C GLU A 550 -7.47 -26.53 9.42
N ASP A 551 -7.49 -25.42 10.19
CA ASP A 551 -8.63 -25.06 11.02
C ASP A 551 -9.80 -24.62 10.15
N THR A 552 -9.57 -23.85 9.11
CA THR A 552 -10.59 -23.48 8.13
C THR A 552 -11.16 -24.69 7.40
N MET A 553 -10.30 -25.66 7.03
CA MET A 553 -10.76 -26.91 6.40
C MET A 553 -11.62 -27.77 7.35
N ARG A 554 -11.28 -27.83 8.66
CA ARG A 554 -12.05 -28.59 9.66
C ARG A 554 -13.42 -27.98 9.95
N GLU A 555 -13.51 -26.66 9.89
CA GLU A 555 -14.71 -25.88 10.17
C GLU A 555 -15.63 -25.68 8.97
N ALA A 556 -15.21 -26.15 7.77
CA ALA A 556 -16.00 -26.12 6.55
C ALA A 556 -17.17 -27.12 6.59
N ASP A 557 -18.27 -26.76 5.92
CA ASP A 557 -19.40 -27.68 5.72
C ASP A 557 -19.08 -28.75 4.65
N TRP A 558 -18.25 -28.37 3.66
CA TRP A 558 -17.89 -29.22 2.52
C TRP A 558 -16.48 -28.95 2.05
N LEU A 559 -15.72 -29.98 1.71
CA LEU A 559 -14.38 -29.90 1.15
C LEU A 559 -14.36 -30.48 -0.27
N ILE A 560 -13.58 -29.83 -1.13
CA ILE A 560 -13.25 -30.33 -2.46
C ILE A 560 -11.72 -30.37 -2.57
N ASP A 561 -11.15 -31.55 -2.66
CA ASP A 561 -9.71 -31.77 -2.79
C ASP A 561 -9.34 -31.97 -4.26
N VAL A 562 -8.58 -31.02 -4.82
CA VAL A 562 -8.15 -31.00 -6.22
C VAL A 562 -6.72 -31.54 -6.33
N GLY A 563 -6.50 -32.53 -7.14
CA GLY A 563 -5.21 -33.19 -7.27
C GLY A 563 -5.14 -34.15 -8.45
N PRO A 564 -4.44 -35.30 -8.29
CA PRO A 564 -3.62 -35.73 -7.15
C PRO A 564 -2.25 -35.04 -7.08
N GLY A 565 -1.79 -34.40 -8.17
CA GLY A 565 -0.51 -33.71 -8.28
C GLY A 565 -0.67 -32.26 -8.68
N ALA A 566 0.38 -31.66 -9.22
CA ALA A 566 0.42 -30.30 -9.74
C ALA A 566 0.59 -30.27 -11.27
N GLY A 567 0.14 -29.21 -11.94
CA GLY A 567 0.22 -29.02 -13.37
C GLY A 567 -0.51 -30.13 -14.13
N VAL A 568 0.16 -30.79 -15.03
CA VAL A 568 -0.39 -31.89 -15.86
C VAL A 568 -0.85 -33.09 -15.00
N PHE A 569 -0.26 -33.29 -13.84
CA PHE A 569 -0.63 -34.34 -12.90
C PHE A 569 -1.74 -33.96 -11.93
N GLY A 570 -2.23 -32.71 -12.01
CA GLY A 570 -3.37 -32.20 -11.27
C GLY A 570 -4.67 -32.24 -12.06
N GLY A 571 -5.63 -31.41 -11.68
CA GLY A 571 -6.85 -31.15 -12.44
C GLY A 571 -7.96 -32.17 -12.28
N GLU A 572 -7.89 -33.06 -11.29
CA GLU A 572 -8.92 -34.06 -10.97
C GLU A 572 -9.50 -33.81 -9.57
N ILE A 573 -10.74 -34.17 -9.35
CA ILE A 573 -11.34 -34.20 -8.01
C ILE A 573 -10.96 -35.51 -7.31
N VAL A 574 -10.07 -35.42 -6.33
CA VAL A 574 -9.57 -36.57 -5.56
C VAL A 574 -10.57 -36.99 -4.49
N ALA A 575 -11.19 -35.99 -3.85
CA ALA A 575 -12.20 -36.19 -2.83
C ALA A 575 -13.16 -35.00 -2.77
N ALA A 576 -14.44 -35.26 -2.52
CA ALA A 576 -15.45 -34.25 -2.21
C ALA A 576 -16.36 -34.80 -1.12
N GLY A 577 -16.71 -33.96 -0.13
CA GLY A 577 -17.55 -34.36 1.00
C GLY A 577 -17.31 -33.52 2.24
N THR A 578 -17.87 -33.94 3.38
CA THR A 578 -17.58 -33.32 4.66
C THR A 578 -16.09 -33.52 5.04
N PRO A 579 -15.50 -32.66 5.90
CA PRO A 579 -14.12 -32.83 6.36
C PRO A 579 -13.79 -34.24 6.86
N ALA A 580 -14.74 -34.83 7.60
CA ALA A 580 -14.62 -36.19 8.11
C ALA A 580 -14.60 -37.27 7.02
N GLN A 581 -15.32 -37.08 5.91
CA GLN A 581 -15.32 -37.96 4.75
C GLN A 581 -13.99 -37.86 3.98
N VAL A 582 -13.52 -36.63 3.74
CA VAL A 582 -12.25 -36.39 3.05
C VAL A 582 -11.07 -36.96 3.86
N ALA A 583 -11.08 -36.80 5.21
CA ALA A 583 -10.05 -37.34 6.09
C ALA A 583 -9.94 -38.88 6.03
N LYS A 584 -11.03 -39.59 5.70
CA LYS A 584 -11.03 -41.05 5.51
C LYS A 584 -10.53 -41.51 4.15
N ASN A 585 -10.44 -40.59 3.16
CA ASN A 585 -9.99 -40.92 1.79
C ASN A 585 -8.48 -41.14 1.74
N LYS A 586 -8.04 -42.36 1.48
CA LYS A 586 -6.62 -42.72 1.42
C LYS A 586 -5.87 -42.10 0.22
N LYS A 587 -6.57 -41.70 -0.84
CA LYS A 587 -5.97 -41.08 -2.04
C LYS A 587 -5.74 -39.59 -1.85
N SER A 588 -6.50 -38.95 -0.95
CA SER A 588 -6.35 -37.53 -0.65
C SER A 588 -5.14 -37.29 0.23
N ILE A 589 -4.19 -36.48 -0.25
CA ILE A 589 -3.03 -36.04 0.54
C ILE A 589 -3.53 -35.12 1.66
N THR A 590 -4.43 -34.19 1.36
CA THR A 590 -5.10 -33.34 2.32
C THR A 590 -5.78 -34.17 3.41
N GLY A 591 -6.52 -35.22 3.01
CA GLY A 591 -7.19 -36.14 3.95
C GLY A 591 -6.19 -36.86 4.86
N GLN A 592 -5.01 -37.23 4.38
CA GLN A 592 -3.98 -37.86 5.19
C GLN A 592 -3.44 -36.89 6.27
N TYR A 593 -3.27 -35.59 5.97
CA TYR A 593 -2.91 -34.56 6.96
C TYR A 593 -4.04 -34.32 7.94
N LEU A 594 -5.28 -34.12 7.48
CA LEU A 594 -6.44 -33.93 8.35
C LEU A 594 -6.69 -35.10 9.32
N SER A 595 -6.35 -36.33 8.92
CA SER A 595 -6.47 -37.52 9.76
C SER A 595 -5.25 -37.77 10.66
N GLY A 596 -4.21 -36.98 10.61
CA GLY A 596 -2.96 -37.19 11.34
C GLY A 596 -2.11 -38.37 10.86
N LYS A 597 -2.43 -38.98 9.72
CA LYS A 597 -1.61 -40.06 9.14
C LYS A 597 -0.30 -39.54 8.54
N ARG A 598 -0.32 -38.31 8.10
CA ARG A 598 0.85 -37.52 7.72
C ARG A 598 0.94 -36.31 8.61
N GLU A 599 2.15 -35.97 9.03
CA GLU A 599 2.43 -34.75 9.79
C GLU A 599 3.86 -34.29 9.48
N ILE A 600 4.12 -33.02 9.70
CA ILE A 600 5.48 -32.48 9.71
C ILE A 600 6.07 -32.80 11.09
N PRO A 601 7.17 -33.57 11.18
CA PRO A 601 7.70 -33.99 12.48
C PRO A 601 8.31 -32.82 13.26
N VAL A 602 8.20 -32.86 14.57
CA VAL A 602 8.95 -31.99 15.46
C VAL A 602 10.40 -32.49 15.50
N PRO A 603 11.42 -31.65 15.29
CA PRO A 603 12.83 -32.05 15.40
C PRO A 603 13.13 -32.56 16.81
N LEU A 604 13.78 -33.74 16.89
CA LEU A 604 14.17 -34.34 18.18
C LEU A 604 15.20 -33.47 18.93
N ASP A 605 16.14 -32.89 18.18
CA ASP A 605 17.18 -32.02 18.72
C ASP A 605 17.13 -30.65 18.04
N ARG A 606 17.25 -29.58 18.84
CA ARG A 606 17.34 -28.21 18.33
C ARG A 606 18.83 -27.87 18.08
N ARG A 607 19.11 -27.18 16.96
CA ARG A 607 20.46 -26.75 16.62
C ARG A 607 20.99 -25.76 17.66
N VAL A 608 22.20 -25.97 18.15
CA VAL A 608 22.82 -25.08 19.14
C VAL A 608 23.25 -23.74 18.52
N GLY A 609 23.52 -23.74 17.20
CA GLY A 609 24.07 -22.57 16.49
C GLY A 609 25.58 -22.42 16.71
N ASN A 610 26.14 -21.30 16.29
CA ASN A 610 27.58 -21.05 16.38
C ASN A 610 28.01 -20.18 17.58
N GLY A 611 27.11 -19.93 18.53
CA GLY A 611 27.36 -19.12 19.73
C GLY A 611 27.41 -17.60 19.50
N ARG A 612 27.28 -17.14 18.25
CA ARG A 612 27.24 -15.72 17.87
C ARG A 612 25.81 -15.26 17.67
N PHE A 613 25.58 -13.95 17.76
CA PHE A 613 24.25 -13.37 17.54
C PHE A 613 24.37 -11.96 16.99
N ILE A 614 23.31 -11.51 16.28
CA ILE A 614 23.07 -10.11 16.02
C ILE A 614 22.12 -9.59 17.11
N GLU A 615 22.45 -8.47 17.72
CA GLU A 615 21.62 -7.83 18.74
C GLU A 615 21.20 -6.44 18.30
N VAL A 616 19.89 -6.23 18.28
CA VAL A 616 19.26 -4.90 18.08
C VAL A 616 18.82 -4.41 19.45
N THR A 617 19.25 -3.23 19.88
CA THR A 617 18.88 -2.62 21.16
C THR A 617 18.13 -1.33 20.94
N GLY A 618 17.06 -1.15 21.71
CA GLY A 618 16.30 0.10 21.71
C GLY A 618 15.52 0.37 20.44
N ALA A 619 14.93 -0.65 19.83
CA ALA A 619 14.08 -0.51 18.65
C ALA A 619 12.78 0.23 19.01
N GLN A 620 12.49 1.35 18.29
CA GLN A 620 11.39 2.28 18.58
C GLN A 620 10.61 2.69 17.32
N GLU A 621 10.84 2.03 16.21
CA GLU A 621 10.12 2.36 14.95
C GLU A 621 8.67 1.90 15.01
N ASN A 622 7.75 2.71 14.49
CA ASN A 622 6.30 2.47 14.49
C ASN A 622 5.79 2.15 15.91
N ASN A 623 5.20 0.96 16.08
CA ASN A 623 4.63 0.53 17.36
C ASN A 623 5.63 -0.14 18.32
N LEU A 624 6.90 -0.28 17.96
CA LEU A 624 7.90 -0.93 18.82
C LEU A 624 8.21 -0.11 20.07
N GLN A 625 8.11 -0.73 21.24
CA GLN A 625 8.23 -0.09 22.56
C GLN A 625 9.63 -0.22 23.15
N ASN A 626 10.64 0.37 22.49
CA ASN A 626 12.03 0.39 22.95
C ASN A 626 12.59 -1.02 23.28
N ILE A 627 12.30 -1.98 22.39
CA ILE A 627 12.63 -3.39 22.60
C ILE A 627 14.07 -3.71 22.23
N SER A 628 14.58 -4.79 22.82
CA SER A 628 15.88 -5.37 22.46
C SER A 628 15.71 -6.83 22.05
N ALA A 629 16.24 -7.20 20.89
CA ALA A 629 16.09 -8.53 20.31
C ALA A 629 17.45 -9.13 19.94
N LYS A 630 17.65 -10.42 20.26
CA LYS A 630 18.84 -11.21 19.91
C LYS A 630 18.51 -12.25 18.86
N PHE A 631 19.25 -12.25 17.77
CA PHE A 631 19.12 -13.19 16.66
C PHE A 631 20.33 -14.13 16.63
N PRO A 632 20.22 -15.36 17.19
CA PRO A 632 21.34 -16.30 17.24
C PRO A 632 21.70 -16.79 15.83
N LEU A 633 23.02 -16.78 15.50
CA LEU A 633 23.51 -17.16 14.18
C LEU A 633 23.68 -18.68 14.04
N GLY A 634 23.55 -19.20 12.80
CA GLY A 634 23.61 -20.63 12.51
C GLY A 634 22.38 -21.40 12.99
N LYS A 635 21.23 -20.72 13.09
CA LYS A 635 19.95 -21.31 13.51
C LYS A 635 18.82 -21.02 12.54
N PHE A 636 17.75 -21.79 12.63
CA PHE A 636 16.46 -21.48 12.05
C PHE A 636 15.64 -20.69 13.07
N ILE A 637 15.40 -19.40 12.78
CA ILE A 637 14.74 -18.45 13.66
C ILE A 637 13.36 -18.15 13.12
N ALA A 638 12.33 -18.24 13.97
CA ALA A 638 10.97 -17.81 13.65
C ALA A 638 10.63 -16.54 14.46
N VAL A 639 10.22 -15.49 13.76
CA VAL A 639 9.62 -14.29 14.37
C VAL A 639 8.11 -14.40 14.26
N THR A 640 7.43 -14.47 15.41
CA THR A 640 6.03 -14.81 15.54
C THR A 640 5.24 -13.72 16.29
N GLY A 641 3.95 -13.88 16.41
CA GLY A 641 3.06 -12.98 17.15
C GLY A 641 1.82 -12.60 16.35
N VAL A 642 0.86 -11.97 17.01
CA VAL A 642 -0.41 -11.56 16.40
C VAL A 642 -0.21 -10.57 15.25
N SER A 643 -1.23 -10.42 14.40
CA SER A 643 -1.21 -9.45 13.31
C SER A 643 -1.02 -8.03 13.86
N GLY A 644 -0.14 -7.23 13.23
CA GLY A 644 0.17 -5.86 13.70
C GLY A 644 1.06 -5.75 14.94
N SER A 645 1.61 -6.84 15.49
CA SER A 645 2.46 -6.81 16.70
C SER A 645 3.86 -6.20 16.52
N GLY A 646 4.25 -5.84 15.29
CA GLY A 646 5.55 -5.19 15.02
C GLY A 646 6.62 -6.10 14.40
N LYS A 647 6.28 -7.35 14.01
CA LYS A 647 7.22 -8.32 13.38
C LYS A 647 7.97 -7.73 12.19
N SER A 648 7.23 -7.26 11.19
CA SER A 648 7.81 -6.69 9.96
C SER A 648 8.55 -5.39 10.24
N THR A 649 8.16 -4.63 11.25
CA THR A 649 8.89 -3.43 11.70
C THR A 649 10.26 -3.82 12.25
N LEU A 650 10.33 -4.80 13.14
CA LEU A 650 11.59 -5.27 13.73
C LEU A 650 12.51 -5.88 12.66
N VAL A 651 11.98 -6.75 11.81
CA VAL A 651 12.77 -7.51 10.83
C VAL A 651 13.04 -6.70 9.58
N ASN A 652 11.99 -6.21 8.89
CA ASN A 652 12.13 -5.57 7.57
C ASN A 652 12.56 -4.10 7.66
N SER A 653 12.01 -3.33 8.63
CA SER A 653 12.32 -1.90 8.73
C SER A 653 13.62 -1.63 9.47
N ILE A 654 14.00 -2.44 10.45
CA ILE A 654 15.22 -2.22 11.27
C ILE A 654 16.31 -3.21 10.90
N LEU A 655 16.17 -4.50 11.25
CA LEU A 655 17.25 -5.50 11.13
C LEU A 655 17.77 -5.62 9.70
N LYS A 656 16.90 -5.88 8.74
CA LYS A 656 17.22 -6.04 7.32
C LYS A 656 17.93 -4.81 6.76
N LYS A 657 17.38 -3.62 6.99
CA LYS A 657 17.97 -2.37 6.47
C LYS A 657 19.30 -2.05 7.13
N ALA A 658 19.44 -2.28 8.44
CA ALA A 658 20.70 -2.06 9.15
C ALA A 658 21.81 -3.01 8.67
N ILE A 659 21.51 -4.29 8.46
CA ILE A 659 22.47 -5.25 7.88
C ILE A 659 22.83 -4.84 6.45
N ALA A 660 21.82 -4.50 5.61
CA ALA A 660 22.05 -4.10 4.23
C ALA A 660 22.89 -2.83 4.12
N GLN A 661 22.65 -1.84 4.97
CA GLN A 661 23.43 -0.59 5.02
C GLN A 661 24.91 -0.88 5.32
N LYS A 662 25.19 -1.76 6.28
CA LYS A 662 26.57 -2.10 6.66
C LYS A 662 27.30 -2.95 5.61
N LEU A 663 26.57 -3.84 4.91
CA LEU A 663 27.16 -4.73 3.90
C LEU A 663 27.25 -4.10 2.51
N ASN A 664 26.24 -3.36 2.08
CA ASN A 664 26.05 -2.92 0.68
C ASN A 664 26.14 -1.40 0.48
N ARG A 665 26.35 -0.60 1.51
CA ARG A 665 26.58 0.86 1.52
C ARG A 665 25.52 1.75 0.84
N ASN A 666 24.56 1.20 0.11
CA ASN A 666 23.55 1.92 -0.69
C ASN A 666 22.11 1.49 -0.38
N SER A 667 21.76 1.25 0.89
CA SER A 667 20.41 0.85 1.28
C SER A 667 19.66 1.99 1.98
N ALA A 668 18.31 1.91 1.93
CA ALA A 668 17.43 2.83 2.63
C ALA A 668 17.75 2.86 4.14
N LYS A 669 17.62 4.03 4.75
CA LYS A 669 17.83 4.26 6.19
C LYS A 669 17.00 3.27 7.03
N PRO A 670 17.61 2.58 8.01
CA PRO A 670 16.85 1.73 8.92
C PRO A 670 15.95 2.57 9.83
N GLY A 671 14.87 1.95 10.33
CA GLY A 671 13.98 2.57 11.32
C GLY A 671 14.70 2.89 12.63
N LYS A 672 14.04 3.58 13.54
CA LYS A 672 14.62 4.08 14.79
C LYS A 672 15.05 2.96 15.74
N PHE A 673 16.33 2.93 16.11
CA PHE A 673 16.91 2.04 17.13
C PHE A 673 18.15 2.71 17.76
N LYS A 674 18.57 2.22 18.94
CA LYS A 674 19.75 2.80 19.62
C LYS A 674 21.07 2.21 19.10
N LYS A 675 21.16 0.90 18.98
CA LYS A 675 22.40 0.21 18.61
C LYS A 675 22.12 -1.16 17.98
N ILE A 676 22.95 -1.54 17.02
CA ILE A 676 23.02 -2.91 16.51
C ILE A 676 24.45 -3.41 16.56
N SER A 677 24.65 -4.67 16.94
CA SER A 677 25.96 -5.33 17.05
C SER A 677 25.90 -6.74 16.46
N GLY A 678 27.06 -7.31 16.12
CA GLY A 678 27.18 -8.67 15.59
C GLY A 678 27.04 -8.81 14.08
N ILE A 679 26.85 -7.70 13.33
CA ILE A 679 26.72 -7.74 11.85
C ILE A 679 28.04 -8.20 11.20
N GLU A 680 29.18 -7.97 11.83
CA GLU A 680 30.50 -8.39 11.37
C GLU A 680 30.65 -9.92 11.19
N HIS A 681 29.75 -10.69 11.75
CA HIS A 681 29.72 -12.15 11.60
C HIS A 681 28.93 -12.61 10.35
N VAL A 682 28.33 -11.69 9.63
CA VAL A 682 27.55 -11.95 8.41
C VAL A 682 28.27 -11.34 7.22
N ASP A 683 28.44 -12.11 6.16
CA ASP A 683 29.08 -11.68 4.92
C ASP A 683 28.08 -11.34 3.81
N ARG A 684 26.85 -11.86 3.90
CA ARG A 684 25.83 -11.70 2.88
C ARG A 684 24.43 -11.70 3.46
N LEU A 685 23.63 -10.72 3.06
CA LEU A 685 22.20 -10.68 3.34
C LEU A 685 21.42 -11.12 2.08
N ILE A 686 20.49 -12.04 2.27
CA ILE A 686 19.61 -12.55 1.19
C ILE A 686 18.18 -12.36 1.65
N ASP A 687 17.50 -11.48 0.94
CA ASP A 687 16.09 -11.15 1.18
C ASP A 687 15.22 -11.88 0.17
N ILE A 688 14.27 -12.65 0.67
CA ILE A 688 13.36 -13.47 -0.13
C ILE A 688 11.93 -13.08 0.22
N ASP A 689 11.42 -12.09 -0.49
CA ASP A 689 10.06 -11.58 -0.39
C ASP A 689 9.13 -12.12 -1.49
N GLN A 690 7.86 -11.82 -1.41
CA GLN A 690 6.82 -12.22 -2.37
C GLN A 690 6.76 -11.36 -3.63
N SER A 691 7.66 -10.38 -3.79
CA SER A 691 7.68 -9.53 -4.98
C SER A 691 7.98 -10.35 -6.25
N PRO A 692 7.41 -9.97 -7.40
CA PRO A 692 7.65 -10.68 -8.66
C PRO A 692 9.13 -10.78 -9.01
N ILE A 693 9.55 -11.90 -9.63
CA ILE A 693 10.93 -12.10 -10.12
C ILE A 693 11.27 -11.23 -11.35
N GLY A 694 10.32 -10.48 -11.85
CA GLY A 694 10.48 -9.52 -12.94
C GLY A 694 9.19 -8.79 -13.23
N ARG A 695 9.31 -7.59 -13.80
CA ARG A 695 8.17 -6.71 -14.10
C ARG A 695 7.68 -6.78 -15.54
N THR A 696 8.38 -7.51 -16.39
CA THR A 696 8.08 -7.62 -17.81
C THR A 696 7.82 -9.07 -18.20
N PRO A 697 7.07 -9.35 -19.28
CA PRO A 697 6.85 -10.70 -19.81
C PRO A 697 8.13 -11.41 -20.24
N ARG A 698 9.24 -10.69 -20.42
CA ARG A 698 10.56 -11.26 -20.77
C ARG A 698 11.25 -11.95 -19.60
N SER A 699 10.92 -11.55 -18.38
CA SER A 699 11.40 -12.25 -17.19
C SER A 699 10.64 -13.56 -17.04
N ASN A 700 11.36 -14.66 -16.85
CA ASN A 700 10.81 -16.00 -16.67
C ASN A 700 11.71 -16.84 -15.75
N PRO A 701 11.27 -18.02 -15.30
CA PRO A 701 12.05 -18.92 -14.46
C PRO A 701 13.45 -19.23 -15.01
N ALA A 702 13.57 -19.49 -16.31
CA ALA A 702 14.85 -19.83 -16.94
C ALA A 702 15.84 -18.66 -16.93
N THR A 703 15.37 -17.43 -17.17
CA THR A 703 16.23 -16.23 -17.16
C THR A 703 16.63 -15.85 -15.75
N TYR A 704 15.69 -15.92 -14.80
CA TYR A 704 15.93 -15.52 -13.41
C TYR A 704 16.96 -16.41 -12.71
N THR A 705 16.87 -17.72 -12.89
CA THR A 705 17.81 -18.69 -12.31
C THR A 705 19.13 -18.79 -13.09
N GLY A 706 19.25 -18.09 -14.22
CA GLY A 706 20.41 -18.12 -15.10
C GLY A 706 20.63 -19.45 -15.82
N VAL A 707 19.64 -20.36 -15.81
CA VAL A 707 19.73 -21.60 -16.58
C VAL A 707 19.62 -21.35 -18.07
N PHE A 708 18.91 -20.30 -18.46
CA PHE A 708 18.73 -19.95 -19.87
C PHE A 708 20.05 -19.56 -20.55
N ASP A 709 21.00 -19.01 -19.84
CA ASP A 709 22.33 -18.68 -20.33
C ASP A 709 23.11 -19.94 -20.76
N ASP A 710 23.00 -21.01 -19.97
CA ASP A 710 23.63 -22.29 -20.25
C ASP A 710 22.89 -23.03 -21.41
N ILE A 711 21.58 -22.91 -21.50
CA ILE A 711 20.78 -23.44 -22.60
C ILE A 711 21.16 -22.75 -23.92
N ARG A 712 21.28 -21.42 -23.94
CA ARG A 712 21.71 -20.69 -25.15
C ARG A 712 23.12 -21.05 -25.58
N ASP A 713 24.02 -21.27 -24.64
CA ASP A 713 25.37 -21.77 -24.92
C ASP A 713 25.36 -23.17 -25.56
N LEU A 714 24.45 -24.03 -25.11
CA LEU A 714 24.28 -25.37 -25.64
C LEU A 714 23.76 -25.31 -27.10
N PHE A 715 22.74 -24.50 -27.36
CA PHE A 715 22.20 -24.32 -28.72
C PHE A 715 23.23 -23.75 -29.68
N ALA A 716 24.05 -22.79 -29.26
CA ALA A 716 25.13 -22.22 -30.07
C ALA A 716 26.22 -23.25 -30.42
N LYS A 717 26.32 -24.38 -29.69
CA LYS A 717 27.28 -25.46 -29.92
C LYS A 717 26.73 -26.55 -30.81
N THR A 718 25.46 -26.56 -31.18
CA THR A 718 24.88 -27.51 -32.13
C THR A 718 25.50 -27.38 -33.50
N ASN A 719 25.49 -28.48 -34.28
CA ASN A 719 26.08 -28.48 -35.64
C ASN A 719 25.33 -27.51 -36.57
N GLU A 720 24.00 -27.43 -36.48
CA GLU A 720 23.17 -26.52 -37.26
C GLU A 720 23.50 -25.06 -36.96
N ALA A 721 23.67 -24.69 -35.70
CA ALA A 721 24.04 -23.33 -35.29
C ALA A 721 25.44 -22.94 -35.77
N LYS A 722 26.41 -23.87 -35.71
CA LYS A 722 27.79 -23.68 -36.21
C LYS A 722 27.83 -23.46 -37.71
N ILE A 723 27.10 -24.29 -38.48
CA ILE A 723 27.03 -24.19 -39.95
C ILE A 723 26.48 -22.80 -40.37
N ARG A 724 25.49 -22.29 -39.62
CA ARG A 724 24.87 -20.99 -39.87
C ARG A 724 25.63 -19.82 -39.25
N GLY A 725 26.72 -20.06 -38.50
CA GLY A 725 27.48 -19.01 -37.80
C GLY A 725 26.74 -18.38 -36.63
N TYR A 726 25.74 -19.04 -36.05
CA TYR A 726 24.92 -18.52 -34.98
C TYR A 726 25.66 -18.58 -33.65
N LYS A 727 25.79 -17.40 -33.01
CA LYS A 727 26.38 -17.25 -31.68
C LYS A 727 25.30 -17.28 -30.61
N LYS A 728 25.67 -17.36 -29.32
CA LYS A 728 24.80 -17.33 -28.14
C LYS A 728 23.73 -16.23 -28.18
N GLY A 729 24.08 -15.05 -28.73
CA GLY A 729 23.15 -13.91 -28.85
C GLY A 729 21.94 -14.22 -29.75
N ARG A 730 22.09 -15.08 -30.77
CA ARG A 730 20.99 -15.46 -31.65
C ARG A 730 19.83 -16.13 -30.91
N PHE A 731 20.12 -16.89 -29.89
CA PHE A 731 19.15 -17.62 -29.08
C PHE A 731 18.60 -16.81 -27.91
N SER A 732 18.80 -15.48 -27.92
CA SER A 732 18.23 -14.55 -26.92
C SER A 732 17.02 -13.82 -27.49
N PHE A 733 15.88 -13.92 -26.83
CA PHE A 733 14.70 -13.11 -27.17
C PHE A 733 14.82 -11.64 -26.77
N ASN A 734 15.88 -11.24 -26.04
CA ASN A 734 16.14 -9.84 -25.67
C ASN A 734 17.01 -9.09 -26.69
N VAL A 735 17.70 -9.80 -27.59
CA VAL A 735 18.68 -9.23 -28.52
C VAL A 735 18.16 -9.30 -29.95
N LYS A 736 18.36 -8.26 -30.75
CA LYS A 736 18.04 -8.26 -32.18
C LYS A 736 18.77 -9.36 -32.93
N GLY A 737 18.14 -9.87 -33.97
CA GLY A 737 18.69 -10.88 -34.88
C GLY A 737 18.08 -12.28 -34.73
N GLY A 738 17.73 -12.74 -33.51
CA GLY A 738 17.07 -14.01 -33.27
C GLY A 738 15.63 -13.93 -32.76
N ARG A 739 15.27 -12.80 -32.24
CA ARG A 739 13.92 -12.56 -31.68
C ARG A 739 12.91 -12.20 -32.78
N CYS A 740 11.64 -12.37 -32.47
CA CYS A 740 10.57 -11.80 -33.27
C CYS A 740 10.59 -10.26 -33.12
N GLU A 741 10.74 -9.53 -34.19
CA GLU A 741 10.81 -8.07 -34.14
C GLU A 741 9.42 -7.42 -33.97
N ALA A 742 8.32 -8.11 -34.38
CA ALA A 742 6.96 -7.60 -34.21
C ALA A 742 6.58 -7.42 -32.74
N CYS A 743 6.90 -8.39 -31.86
CA CYS A 743 6.68 -8.30 -30.42
C CYS A 743 7.98 -7.97 -29.64
N SER A 744 9.06 -7.68 -30.33
CA SER A 744 10.38 -7.43 -29.74
C SER A 744 10.85 -8.53 -28.76
N GLY A 745 10.38 -9.77 -28.96
CA GLY A 745 10.72 -10.93 -28.14
C GLY A 745 9.82 -11.13 -26.91
N ASP A 746 8.75 -10.37 -26.75
CA ASP A 746 7.79 -10.55 -25.64
C ASP A 746 6.90 -11.78 -25.82
N GLY A 747 6.64 -12.18 -27.08
CA GLY A 747 5.71 -13.25 -27.46
C GLY A 747 4.26 -12.81 -27.42
N ILE A 748 3.98 -11.70 -26.74
CA ILE A 748 2.65 -11.10 -26.56
C ILE A 748 2.69 -9.62 -26.93
N ILE A 749 1.56 -9.07 -27.30
CA ILE A 749 1.35 -7.65 -27.57
C ILE A 749 0.44 -7.11 -26.47
N LYS A 750 0.89 -6.05 -25.79
CA LYS A 750 0.10 -5.33 -24.82
C LYS A 750 -0.80 -4.34 -25.54
N ILE A 751 -2.09 -4.44 -25.33
CA ILE A 751 -3.09 -3.47 -25.79
C ILE A 751 -3.48 -2.63 -24.57
N GLU A 752 -3.08 -1.37 -24.56
CA GLU A 752 -3.39 -0.45 -23.47
C GLU A 752 -4.85 0.00 -23.58
N MET A 753 -5.62 -0.25 -22.53
CA MET A 753 -7.02 0.12 -22.43
C MET A 753 -7.14 1.23 -21.38
N HIS A 754 -7.34 2.49 -21.82
CA HIS A 754 -7.31 3.67 -20.95
C HIS A 754 -8.20 3.64 -19.70
N PHE A 755 -9.31 2.86 -19.72
CA PHE A 755 -10.27 2.76 -18.61
C PHE A 755 -10.48 1.32 -18.11
N LEU A 756 -9.83 0.34 -18.72
CA LEU A 756 -9.93 -1.08 -18.41
C LEU A 756 -8.53 -1.64 -18.15
N PRO A 757 -8.42 -2.81 -17.51
CA PRO A 757 -7.13 -3.50 -17.41
C PRO A 757 -6.55 -3.77 -18.80
N ASP A 758 -5.23 -3.62 -18.94
CA ASP A 758 -4.52 -3.89 -20.18
C ASP A 758 -4.76 -5.35 -20.64
N VAL A 759 -4.98 -5.54 -21.92
CA VAL A 759 -5.18 -6.86 -22.53
C VAL A 759 -3.87 -7.31 -23.18
N TYR A 760 -3.49 -8.55 -22.92
CA TYR A 760 -2.31 -9.19 -23.50
C TYR A 760 -2.74 -10.25 -24.51
N VAL A 761 -2.37 -10.08 -25.78
CA VAL A 761 -2.71 -10.99 -26.87
C VAL A 761 -1.44 -11.65 -27.41
N ALA A 762 -1.52 -12.92 -27.79
CA ALA A 762 -0.39 -13.60 -28.44
C ALA A 762 0.02 -12.84 -29.71
N CYS A 763 1.32 -12.73 -29.96
CA CYS A 763 1.83 -12.07 -31.15
C CYS A 763 1.44 -12.87 -32.41
N GLU A 764 0.77 -12.23 -33.34
CA GLU A 764 0.28 -12.88 -34.59
C GLU A 764 1.41 -13.36 -35.49
N VAL A 765 2.62 -12.78 -35.39
CA VAL A 765 3.77 -13.16 -36.24
C VAL A 765 4.50 -14.39 -35.70
N CYS A 766 4.75 -14.44 -34.39
CA CYS A 766 5.50 -15.53 -33.78
C CYS A 766 4.61 -16.52 -33.00
N HIS A 767 3.31 -16.27 -32.91
CA HIS A 767 2.35 -17.10 -32.18
C HIS A 767 2.80 -17.48 -30.77
N GLY A 768 3.42 -16.52 -30.06
CA GLY A 768 3.90 -16.70 -28.69
C GLY A 768 5.33 -17.27 -28.57
N THR A 769 5.95 -17.76 -29.62
CA THR A 769 7.29 -18.43 -29.58
C THR A 769 8.45 -17.47 -29.29
N ARG A 770 8.27 -16.14 -29.41
CA ARG A 770 9.26 -15.08 -29.12
C ARG A 770 10.40 -14.95 -30.13
N TYR A 771 10.61 -15.91 -31.02
CA TYR A 771 11.71 -15.98 -31.97
C TYR A 771 11.24 -15.85 -33.42
N ASN A 772 12.17 -15.53 -34.30
CA ASN A 772 11.95 -15.62 -35.74
C ASN A 772 12.10 -17.09 -36.25
N SER A 773 11.55 -17.39 -37.41
CA SER A 773 11.52 -18.74 -38.01
C SER A 773 12.93 -19.35 -38.17
N GLU A 774 13.90 -18.56 -38.59
CA GLU A 774 15.28 -19.04 -38.80
C GLU A 774 15.95 -19.53 -37.51
N THR A 775 15.68 -18.87 -36.37
CA THR A 775 16.20 -19.32 -35.08
C THR A 775 15.54 -20.59 -34.60
N LEU A 776 14.24 -20.80 -34.93
CA LEU A 776 13.48 -21.99 -34.59
C LEU A 776 13.87 -23.22 -35.37
N GLU A 777 14.57 -23.07 -36.51
CA GLU A 777 15.08 -24.19 -37.28
C GLU A 777 16.27 -24.92 -36.62
N VAL A 778 16.89 -24.31 -35.60
CA VAL A 778 18.00 -24.97 -34.87
C VAL A 778 17.44 -25.85 -33.76
N HIS A 779 17.84 -27.11 -33.76
CA HIS A 779 17.35 -28.11 -32.82
C HIS A 779 18.46 -28.70 -31.94
N TYR A 780 18.08 -29.04 -30.72
CA TYR A 780 18.85 -29.89 -29.81
C TYR A 780 17.93 -31.00 -29.33
N LYS A 781 18.31 -32.26 -29.61
CA LYS A 781 17.47 -33.47 -29.39
C LYS A 781 16.04 -33.27 -29.90
N GLU A 782 15.92 -32.85 -31.15
CA GLU A 782 14.65 -32.63 -31.87
C GLU A 782 13.76 -31.49 -31.31
N LYS A 783 14.23 -30.72 -30.34
CA LYS A 783 13.53 -29.58 -29.79
C LYS A 783 14.21 -28.26 -30.14
N ASN A 784 13.45 -27.29 -30.61
CA ASN A 784 13.95 -25.91 -30.78
C ASN A 784 13.90 -25.13 -29.46
N ILE A 785 14.48 -23.93 -29.48
CA ILE A 785 14.63 -23.12 -28.28
C ILE A 785 13.29 -22.68 -27.65
N ALA A 786 12.24 -22.46 -28.46
CA ALA A 786 10.90 -22.11 -27.95
C ALA A 786 10.25 -23.34 -27.29
N GLN A 787 10.33 -24.50 -27.92
CA GLN A 787 9.81 -25.74 -27.33
C GLN A 787 10.51 -26.11 -26.03
N VAL A 788 11.78 -25.72 -25.86
CA VAL A 788 12.50 -25.90 -24.59
C VAL A 788 11.97 -24.95 -23.54
N LEU A 789 11.64 -23.72 -23.91
CA LEU A 789 11.01 -22.77 -22.97
C LEU A 789 9.60 -23.20 -22.53
N ASP A 790 8.88 -23.90 -23.39
CA ASP A 790 7.54 -24.45 -23.11
C ASP A 790 7.56 -25.71 -22.23
N MET A 791 8.73 -26.33 -22.04
CA MET A 791 8.87 -27.48 -21.14
C MET A 791 8.59 -27.10 -19.70
N THR A 792 7.93 -28.01 -18.97
CA THR A 792 7.91 -27.94 -17.51
C THR A 792 9.32 -28.16 -16.93
N VAL A 793 9.57 -27.68 -15.73
CA VAL A 793 10.84 -27.94 -15.06
C VAL A 793 11.08 -29.45 -14.88
N ASN A 794 10.03 -30.23 -14.63
CA ASN A 794 10.14 -31.69 -14.54
C ASN A 794 10.66 -32.30 -15.83
N ASP A 795 10.04 -31.95 -16.96
CA ASP A 795 10.45 -32.47 -18.29
C ASP A 795 11.86 -31.99 -18.65
N ALA A 796 12.17 -30.74 -18.31
CA ALA A 796 13.49 -30.16 -18.58
C ALA A 796 14.60 -30.84 -17.77
N VAL A 797 14.36 -31.25 -16.53
CA VAL A 797 15.32 -32.03 -15.71
C VAL A 797 15.67 -33.33 -16.41
N GLU A 798 14.70 -34.06 -16.94
CA GLU A 798 14.91 -35.31 -17.67
C GLU A 798 15.60 -35.06 -19.02
N PHE A 799 15.17 -34.05 -19.77
CA PHE A 799 15.72 -33.69 -21.05
C PHE A 799 17.20 -33.32 -21.00
N PHE A 800 17.60 -32.54 -19.95
CA PHE A 800 18.98 -32.09 -19.75
C PHE A 800 19.79 -32.94 -18.76
N GLN A 801 19.35 -34.13 -18.36
CA GLN A 801 20.00 -34.97 -17.34
C GLN A 801 21.50 -35.21 -17.58
N HIS A 802 21.93 -35.24 -18.86
CA HIS A 802 23.33 -35.45 -19.24
C HIS A 802 24.16 -34.14 -19.34
N ILE A 803 23.55 -32.97 -19.00
CA ILE A 803 24.23 -31.68 -18.99
C ILE A 803 24.29 -31.17 -17.54
N PRO A 804 25.31 -31.57 -16.78
CA PRO A 804 25.31 -31.33 -15.31
C PRO A 804 25.09 -29.89 -14.91
N LYS A 805 25.57 -28.92 -15.70
CA LYS A 805 25.45 -27.49 -15.44
C LYS A 805 24.00 -27.01 -15.52
N ILE A 806 23.22 -27.50 -16.44
CA ILE A 806 21.80 -27.20 -16.63
C ILE A 806 20.97 -28.04 -15.65
N ALA A 807 21.20 -29.33 -15.58
CA ALA A 807 20.44 -30.25 -14.74
C ALA A 807 20.47 -29.86 -13.26
N ARG A 808 21.61 -29.43 -12.74
CA ARG A 808 21.77 -28.99 -11.35
C ARG A 808 20.89 -27.78 -11.04
N LYS A 809 20.83 -26.76 -11.91
CA LYS A 809 19.99 -25.57 -11.72
C LYS A 809 18.52 -25.92 -11.82
N LEU A 810 18.12 -26.76 -12.76
CA LEU A 810 16.74 -27.22 -12.90
C LEU A 810 16.31 -28.05 -11.69
N GLN A 811 17.18 -28.88 -11.15
CA GLN A 811 16.90 -29.68 -9.97
C GLN A 811 16.60 -28.81 -8.74
N THR A 812 17.29 -27.67 -8.56
CA THR A 812 16.98 -26.75 -7.46
C THR A 812 15.58 -26.16 -7.56
N ILE A 813 15.08 -25.88 -8.78
CA ILE A 813 13.72 -25.41 -8.99
C ILE A 813 12.70 -26.52 -8.67
N LYS A 814 13.01 -27.76 -9.03
CA LYS A 814 12.19 -28.93 -8.71
C LYS A 814 12.16 -29.18 -7.19
N ASP A 815 13.28 -29.05 -6.49
CA ASP A 815 13.40 -29.28 -5.05
C ASP A 815 12.55 -28.32 -4.21
N VAL A 816 12.33 -27.08 -4.68
CA VAL A 816 11.42 -26.13 -4.02
C VAL A 816 9.95 -26.34 -4.39
N GLY A 817 9.62 -27.44 -5.11
CA GLY A 817 8.24 -27.77 -5.45
C GLY A 817 7.68 -27.07 -6.68
N LEU A 818 8.52 -26.45 -7.54
CA LEU A 818 8.11 -25.75 -8.77
C LEU A 818 8.31 -26.58 -10.04
N GLY A 819 8.28 -27.91 -9.93
CA GLY A 819 8.47 -28.82 -11.08
C GLY A 819 7.43 -28.69 -12.18
N TYR A 820 6.25 -28.20 -11.86
CA TYR A 820 5.13 -28.00 -12.80
C TYR A 820 5.21 -26.71 -13.61
N VAL A 821 6.00 -25.73 -13.18
CA VAL A 821 6.14 -24.43 -13.85
C VAL A 821 6.91 -24.60 -15.16
N THR A 822 6.50 -23.90 -16.24
CA THR A 822 7.25 -23.93 -17.49
C THR A 822 8.44 -22.97 -17.44
N LEU A 823 9.52 -23.32 -18.15
CA LEU A 823 10.77 -22.54 -18.16
C LEU A 823 10.57 -21.10 -18.68
N GLY A 824 9.70 -20.93 -19.66
CA GLY A 824 9.39 -19.68 -20.34
C GLY A 824 8.19 -18.93 -19.76
N GLN A 825 7.56 -19.41 -18.69
CA GLN A 825 6.38 -18.78 -18.08
C GLN A 825 6.69 -17.33 -17.69
N PRO A 826 5.90 -16.33 -18.13
CA PRO A 826 6.13 -14.95 -17.75
C PRO A 826 6.13 -14.76 -16.22
N ALA A 827 7.08 -13.99 -15.72
CA ALA A 827 7.20 -13.70 -14.28
C ALA A 827 5.93 -13.05 -13.68
N THR A 828 5.18 -12.33 -14.51
CA THR A 828 3.93 -11.66 -14.14
C THR A 828 2.76 -12.60 -13.90
N THR A 829 2.85 -13.86 -14.35
CA THR A 829 1.82 -14.89 -14.16
C THR A 829 2.09 -15.80 -12.96
N LEU A 830 3.26 -15.66 -12.32
CA LEU A 830 3.59 -16.41 -11.11
C LEU A 830 2.88 -15.81 -9.91
N SER A 831 2.36 -16.66 -9.04
CA SER A 831 1.87 -16.24 -7.73
C SER A 831 3.01 -15.72 -6.84
N GLY A 832 2.69 -14.94 -5.79
CA GLY A 832 3.71 -14.44 -4.86
C GLY A 832 4.55 -15.55 -4.22
N GLY A 833 3.91 -16.65 -3.82
CA GLY A 833 4.60 -17.81 -3.28
C GLY A 833 5.48 -18.56 -4.31
N GLU A 834 5.06 -18.65 -5.56
CA GLU A 834 5.89 -19.21 -6.65
C GLU A 834 7.11 -18.33 -6.92
N ALA A 835 6.93 -17.01 -6.98
CA ALA A 835 8.01 -16.06 -7.16
C ALA A 835 9.03 -16.14 -6.01
N GLN A 836 8.57 -16.25 -4.77
CA GLN A 836 9.41 -16.42 -3.59
C GLN A 836 10.21 -17.74 -3.63
N ARG A 837 9.56 -18.85 -3.95
CA ARG A 837 10.25 -20.16 -4.11
C ARG A 837 11.24 -20.15 -5.28
N MET A 838 10.96 -19.40 -6.36
CA MET A 838 11.90 -19.24 -7.46
C MET A 838 13.16 -18.48 -7.03
N LYS A 839 13.00 -17.42 -6.19
CA LYS A 839 14.14 -16.72 -5.58
C LYS A 839 14.98 -17.67 -4.71
N LEU A 840 14.31 -18.50 -3.91
CA LEU A 840 14.96 -19.50 -3.07
C LEU A 840 15.74 -20.51 -3.93
N ALA A 841 15.17 -21.02 -5.02
CA ALA A 841 15.83 -21.94 -5.94
C ALA A 841 17.10 -21.33 -6.54
N SER A 842 17.06 -20.03 -6.86
CA SER A 842 18.22 -19.32 -7.40
C SER A 842 19.38 -19.21 -6.41
N GLU A 843 19.12 -19.25 -5.12
CA GLU A 843 20.17 -19.25 -4.09
C GLU A 843 20.75 -20.64 -3.82
N LEU A 844 19.94 -21.70 -3.96
CA LEU A 844 20.35 -23.08 -3.68
C LEU A 844 21.53 -23.57 -4.54
N HIS A 845 21.67 -23.08 -5.77
CA HIS A 845 22.78 -23.51 -6.64
C HIS A 845 24.09 -22.73 -6.39
N LYS A 846 24.04 -21.64 -5.64
CA LYS A 846 25.21 -20.81 -5.32
C LYS A 846 26.02 -21.48 -4.21
N ARG A 847 27.33 -21.23 -4.20
CA ARG A 847 28.20 -21.76 -3.16
C ARG A 847 27.91 -21.07 -1.83
N SER A 848 27.60 -21.85 -0.80
CA SER A 848 27.42 -21.35 0.56
C SER A 848 28.76 -20.93 1.19
N THR A 849 28.75 -19.80 1.92
CA THR A 849 29.89 -19.34 2.73
C THR A 849 29.78 -19.79 4.18
N GLY A 850 28.59 -20.25 4.60
CA GLY A 850 28.27 -20.58 6.00
C GLY A 850 28.10 -19.35 6.90
N LYS A 851 28.04 -18.14 6.32
CA LYS A 851 27.88 -16.87 7.04
C LYS A 851 26.78 -16.00 6.45
N SER A 852 25.96 -16.54 5.56
CA SER A 852 24.87 -15.80 4.95
C SER A 852 23.67 -15.73 5.88
N PHE A 853 22.97 -14.58 5.87
CA PHE A 853 21.77 -14.34 6.64
C PHE A 853 20.58 -14.24 5.67
N TYR A 854 19.67 -15.20 5.74
CA TYR A 854 18.47 -15.28 4.93
C TYR A 854 17.30 -14.71 5.71
N ILE A 855 16.51 -13.83 5.09
CA ILE A 855 15.25 -13.32 5.62
C ILE A 855 14.14 -13.73 4.67
N LEU A 856 13.12 -14.43 5.18
CA LEU A 856 11.94 -14.81 4.44
C LEU A 856 10.70 -14.26 5.14
N ASP A 857 9.84 -13.61 4.38
CA ASP A 857 8.59 -13.05 4.89
C ASP A 857 7.43 -13.95 4.43
N GLU A 858 6.78 -14.59 5.40
CA GLU A 858 5.65 -15.52 5.23
C GLU A 858 5.86 -16.54 4.08
N PRO A 859 6.94 -17.35 4.11
CA PRO A 859 7.29 -18.23 2.99
C PRO A 859 6.29 -19.38 2.74
N THR A 860 5.33 -19.60 3.63
CA THR A 860 4.30 -20.65 3.49
C THR A 860 3.02 -20.18 2.82
N THR A 861 2.95 -18.91 2.45
CA THR A 861 1.80 -18.33 1.76
C THR A 861 1.43 -19.11 0.50
N GLY A 862 0.16 -19.54 0.38
CA GLY A 862 -0.34 -20.32 -0.76
C GLY A 862 0.18 -21.75 -0.85
N LEU A 863 0.76 -22.29 0.22
CA LEU A 863 1.31 -23.64 0.23
C LEU A 863 0.42 -24.64 0.96
N HIS A 864 0.18 -25.77 0.31
CA HIS A 864 -0.35 -26.95 0.98
C HIS A 864 0.69 -27.52 1.97
N THR A 865 0.23 -28.19 3.04
CA THR A 865 1.10 -28.76 4.09
C THR A 865 2.21 -29.67 3.53
N GLU A 866 1.97 -30.40 2.47
CA GLU A 866 2.99 -31.21 1.78
C GLU A 866 4.08 -30.34 1.14
N ASP A 867 3.71 -29.19 0.55
CA ASP A 867 4.67 -28.26 -0.04
C ASP A 867 5.47 -27.53 1.06
N ILE A 868 4.87 -27.26 2.21
CA ILE A 868 5.55 -26.73 3.41
C ILE A 868 6.59 -27.74 3.90
N ALA A 869 6.25 -29.03 3.96
CA ALA A 869 7.21 -30.07 4.34
C ALA A 869 8.45 -30.11 3.40
N ARG A 870 8.26 -29.89 2.10
CA ARG A 870 9.36 -29.78 1.12
C ARG A 870 10.19 -28.50 1.34
N LEU A 871 9.53 -27.38 1.53
CA LEU A 871 10.20 -26.10 1.81
C LEU A 871 11.07 -26.19 3.06
N LEU A 872 10.57 -26.77 4.16
CA LEU A 872 11.30 -26.93 5.41
C LEU A 872 12.58 -27.77 5.23
N LYS A 873 12.55 -28.79 4.39
CA LYS A 873 13.78 -29.57 4.04
C LYS A 873 14.83 -28.70 3.36
N VAL A 874 14.39 -27.79 2.51
CA VAL A 874 15.29 -26.83 1.82
C VAL A 874 15.87 -25.84 2.81
N LEU A 875 15.04 -25.25 3.68
CA LEU A 875 15.50 -24.29 4.69
C LEU A 875 16.46 -24.96 5.70
N ALA A 876 16.18 -26.20 6.10
CA ALA A 876 17.08 -26.98 6.96
C ALA A 876 18.47 -27.13 6.35
N ARG A 877 18.59 -27.42 5.05
CA ARG A 877 19.89 -27.52 4.33
C ARG A 877 20.68 -26.22 4.41
N PHE A 878 20.04 -25.04 4.27
CA PHE A 878 20.76 -23.77 4.41
C PHE A 878 21.34 -23.60 5.82
N VAL A 879 20.59 -23.99 6.86
CA VAL A 879 21.04 -23.89 8.25
C VAL A 879 22.17 -24.92 8.52
N ASP A 880 22.02 -26.13 8.00
CA ASP A 880 23.02 -27.20 8.13
C ASP A 880 24.34 -26.83 7.43
N ASP A 881 24.30 -26.03 6.39
CA ASP A 881 25.48 -25.43 5.72
C ASP A 881 26.09 -24.25 6.54
N GLY A 882 25.62 -23.99 7.76
CA GLY A 882 26.14 -22.99 8.69
C GLY A 882 25.51 -21.59 8.58
N ASN A 883 24.58 -21.37 7.66
CA ASN A 883 23.91 -20.09 7.48
C ASN A 883 22.82 -19.86 8.54
N THR A 884 22.36 -18.63 8.65
CA THR A 884 21.21 -18.26 9.49
C THR A 884 19.99 -18.06 8.60
N VAL A 885 18.88 -18.67 8.97
CA VAL A 885 17.59 -18.48 8.30
C VAL A 885 16.60 -17.88 9.29
N LEU A 886 16.10 -16.70 8.99
CA LEU A 886 15.05 -16.04 9.75
C LEU A 886 13.77 -15.99 8.92
N VAL A 887 12.68 -16.46 9.50
CA VAL A 887 11.35 -16.40 8.89
C VAL A 887 10.40 -15.57 9.76
N ILE A 888 9.59 -14.73 9.13
CA ILE A 888 8.39 -14.17 9.76
C ILE A 888 7.27 -15.14 9.45
N GLU A 889 6.62 -15.73 10.45
CA GLU A 889 5.66 -16.81 10.22
C GLU A 889 4.51 -16.85 11.22
N HIS A 890 3.38 -17.38 10.72
CA HIS A 890 2.17 -17.67 11.48
C HIS A 890 1.82 -19.17 11.47
N ASN A 891 2.36 -19.92 10.51
CA ASN A 891 2.09 -21.33 10.36
C ASN A 891 2.75 -22.15 11.48
N LEU A 892 1.95 -22.81 12.31
CA LEU A 892 2.42 -23.56 13.46
C LEU A 892 3.32 -24.75 13.08
N ASP A 893 3.12 -25.34 11.91
CA ASP A 893 3.95 -26.45 11.44
C ASP A 893 5.37 -26.00 11.08
N VAL A 894 5.55 -24.74 10.68
CA VAL A 894 6.89 -24.13 10.53
C VAL A 894 7.46 -23.74 11.88
N ILE A 895 6.66 -23.05 12.69
CA ILE A 895 7.11 -22.53 14.00
C ILE A 895 7.60 -23.67 14.90
N LYS A 896 6.91 -24.82 14.93
CA LYS A 896 7.33 -25.97 15.73
C LYS A 896 8.68 -26.59 15.31
N THR A 897 9.13 -26.32 14.06
CA THR A 897 10.41 -26.81 13.54
C THR A 897 11.57 -25.83 13.75
N ALA A 898 11.30 -24.61 14.22
CA ALA A 898 12.33 -23.60 14.45
C ALA A 898 13.26 -23.96 15.61
N ASP A 899 14.52 -23.53 15.53
CA ASP A 899 15.50 -23.69 16.62
C ASP A 899 15.35 -22.56 17.65
N HIS A 900 14.82 -21.42 17.25
CA HIS A 900 14.64 -20.26 18.12
C HIS A 900 13.44 -19.44 17.66
N ILE A 901 12.62 -18.99 18.61
CA ILE A 901 11.47 -18.15 18.37
C ILE A 901 11.66 -16.79 19.04
N ILE A 902 11.19 -15.73 18.39
CA ILE A 902 11.02 -14.39 18.95
C ILE A 902 9.55 -14.05 18.78
N ASP A 903 8.78 -14.04 19.86
CA ASP A 903 7.33 -13.81 19.83
C ASP A 903 7.00 -12.40 20.29
N LEU A 904 6.34 -11.63 19.38
CA LEU A 904 5.97 -10.24 19.62
C LEU A 904 4.46 -10.14 19.94
N GLY A 905 4.11 -9.21 20.82
CA GLY A 905 2.72 -9.00 21.21
C GLY A 905 2.59 -7.94 22.31
N PRO A 906 1.60 -8.08 23.23
CA PRO A 906 0.54 -9.12 23.23
C PRO A 906 -0.53 -8.89 22.14
N GLU A 907 -0.77 -7.63 21.76
CA GLU A 907 -1.78 -7.25 20.78
C GLU A 907 -1.16 -6.64 19.50
N GLY A 908 -1.99 -6.20 18.56
CA GLY A 908 -1.58 -5.41 17.41
C GLY A 908 -1.58 -3.91 17.72
N GLY A 909 -0.89 -3.11 16.87
CA GLY A 909 -0.86 -1.65 16.99
C GLY A 909 -0.22 -1.14 18.28
N VAL A 910 -0.85 -0.17 18.92
CA VAL A 910 -0.33 0.48 20.15
C VAL A 910 -0.22 -0.50 21.32
N GLY A 911 -1.11 -1.48 21.39
CA GLY A 911 -1.09 -2.55 22.42
C GLY A 911 -0.03 -3.63 22.16
N GLY A 912 0.73 -3.53 21.06
CA GLY A 912 1.79 -4.47 20.69
C GLY A 912 3.19 -3.91 20.88
N GLY A 913 4.11 -4.36 20.05
CA GLY A 913 5.47 -3.82 19.98
C GLY A 913 6.41 -4.23 21.10
N THR A 914 6.05 -5.25 21.89
CA THR A 914 6.90 -5.82 22.95
C THR A 914 7.26 -7.27 22.61
N ILE A 915 8.37 -7.75 23.15
CA ILE A 915 8.75 -9.17 23.07
C ILE A 915 8.12 -9.89 24.25
N ILE A 916 7.24 -10.86 23.97
CA ILE A 916 6.51 -11.63 24.97
C ILE A 916 7.29 -12.87 25.40
N ALA A 917 7.91 -13.53 24.44
CA ALA A 917 8.69 -14.73 24.68
C ALA A 917 9.85 -14.85 23.68
N THR A 918 10.96 -15.44 24.14
CA THR A 918 12.09 -15.85 23.27
C THR A 918 12.61 -17.19 23.76
N GLY A 919 13.06 -18.03 22.86
CA GLY A 919 13.63 -19.33 23.20
C GLY A 919 13.26 -20.40 22.19
N THR A 920 13.35 -21.65 22.59
CA THR A 920 12.90 -22.80 21.79
C THR A 920 11.37 -22.84 21.71
N PRO A 921 10.79 -23.53 20.73
CA PRO A 921 9.34 -23.74 20.66
C PRO A 921 8.73 -24.26 21.98
N GLU A 922 9.44 -25.12 22.67
CA GLU A 922 9.02 -25.70 23.94
C GLU A 922 8.97 -24.65 25.07
N GLU A 923 9.97 -23.78 25.14
CA GLU A 923 10.04 -22.66 26.09
C GLU A 923 8.93 -21.64 25.84
N VAL A 924 8.66 -21.30 24.58
CA VAL A 924 7.60 -20.38 24.20
C VAL A 924 6.23 -20.98 24.49
N ALA A 925 6.03 -22.28 24.23
CA ALA A 925 4.78 -23.00 24.54
C ALA A 925 4.51 -23.08 26.05
N ALA A 926 5.51 -22.97 26.89
CA ALA A 926 5.38 -22.93 28.34
C ALA A 926 4.96 -21.54 28.87
N ASN A 927 5.11 -20.48 28.07
CA ASN A 927 4.75 -19.12 28.47
C ASN A 927 3.25 -18.84 28.24
N PRO A 928 2.46 -18.67 29.34
CA PRO A 928 1.02 -18.43 29.21
C PRO A 928 0.64 -17.09 28.59
N ALA A 929 1.56 -16.11 28.59
CA ALA A 929 1.32 -14.80 27.97
C ALA A 929 1.47 -14.81 26.44
N SER A 930 2.09 -15.85 25.88
CA SER A 930 2.28 -16.00 24.44
C SER A 930 1.07 -16.67 23.80
N TYR A 931 0.34 -15.95 22.96
CA TYR A 931 -0.72 -16.55 22.15
C TYR A 931 -0.17 -17.62 21.22
N THR A 932 0.96 -17.33 20.53
CA THR A 932 1.65 -18.34 19.71
C THR A 932 1.98 -19.60 20.51
N GLY A 933 2.48 -19.43 21.75
CA GLY A 933 2.79 -20.53 22.64
C GLY A 933 1.57 -21.38 23.02
N GLN A 934 0.42 -20.76 23.27
CA GLN A 934 -0.84 -21.45 23.59
C GLN A 934 -1.27 -22.40 22.47
N TYR A 935 -1.28 -21.95 21.21
CA TYR A 935 -1.63 -22.76 20.04
C TYR A 935 -0.55 -23.82 19.73
N LEU A 936 0.73 -23.45 19.91
CA LEU A 936 1.86 -24.33 19.63
C LEU A 936 1.89 -25.58 20.57
N LYS A 937 1.42 -25.43 21.80
CA LYS A 937 1.37 -26.49 22.80
C LYS A 937 0.66 -27.77 22.30
N GLY A 938 -0.35 -27.62 21.45
CA GLY A 938 -1.06 -28.76 20.85
C GLY A 938 -0.27 -29.47 19.74
N LYS A 939 0.68 -28.76 19.08
CA LYS A 939 1.45 -29.25 17.92
C LYS A 939 2.84 -29.82 18.34
N LEU A 940 3.26 -29.65 19.58
CA LEU A 940 4.54 -30.16 20.12
C LEU A 940 4.41 -31.53 20.85
N LYS A 941 3.20 -32.06 20.90
CA LYS A 941 2.91 -33.34 21.55
C LYS A 941 3.25 -34.54 20.68
#